data_df431a2c3deb256fe602280d390b8659
#
_entry.id   df431a2c3deb256fe602280d390b8659
#
_cell.length_a   1.000
_cell.length_b   1.000
_cell.length_c   1.000
_cell.angle_alpha   90.00
_cell.angle_beta   90.00
_cell.angle_gamma   90.00
#
_symmetry.space_group_name_H-M   'P 1'
#
loop_
_entity.id
_entity.type
_entity.pdbx_description
1 polymer ?
#
loop_
_entity_poly.entity_id
_entity_poly.type
_entity_poly.pdbx_seq_one_letter_code
_entity_poly.pdbx_strand_id
1 'polypeptide(L)'
;MLSRNLEKSLHRALAYANERRHEYATLEHLLLALTEDQDAVAVLRACGVDLERLRREILNYVDNELGNLVAVHGDDAKPTASFQRVLQRAAIHVQSSGREEVTGANVLVAMFAERESHAVYYLQEQDMTRFDAVNYISHGIAKAPGRSETRRVQGTDEDERVEKSQKRNHDALDTYCVNLNKKAKGGRIDPLIGREAEVERTIQILCRRAKNNPLYVGEPGVGKTAIAEGLARRIVQREVPEVLHNSTIYALDMGALLAGTRYRGDFEERLKAVLSELEAQPGAILFIDEIHTVIGAGATSGGAMDASNLLKPALSGGIIRCIGSTTYKEYRNYFEKDRALVRRFQKIDVNEPTVEDSVKILRGLKPYYERHHKVRYTADALRAAVELSHRYIGDRKLPDKAIDVIDETGAAQMLVPESRRRKTITAREVEACIATMARIPPKSVSRDDREVLKNLDRDLKTMVFGQDAAIEALVSAIKLARAGLRDPEKPIGSYLFSGPTGVGKTEVARQLARTMGIEITRFDMSEYMERHTVSRLIGAPPGYVGFDQGGLLTDAIDQHPHSVLLLDEIEKAHPDLFNILLQVMDYGKLTDHNGKIVDFRNVILIMTTNAGATELAKQAIGFGSGIRTGHDEEAINRLFTPEFRNRLDAKISFAPLSPETIGRVVDKFVLQLEEQLADRSVIIELDASARTWLAEKGYDPLFGARPLARVIQEHIKKPLADELLFGRLAKGGIVRVAKKPDTDTLAFSFEERPVAPVPREPELVE
;
A
#
# COMPACT_ATOMS: atom_id res chain seq x y z
N MET A 1 20.36 -12.63 22.69
CA MET A 1 20.51 -13.76 23.67
C MET A 1 19.98 -13.31 25.03
N LEU A 2 19.59 -14.25 25.91
CA LEU A 2 19.25 -13.89 27.30
C LEU A 2 20.54 -13.68 28.10
N SER A 3 20.56 -12.70 29.02
CA SER A 3 21.68 -12.52 29.90
C SER A 3 21.76 -13.66 30.91
N ARG A 4 22.97 -14.01 31.37
CA ARG A 4 23.16 -15.07 32.36
C ARG A 4 22.44 -14.82 33.70
N ASN A 5 22.25 -13.56 34.05
CA ASN A 5 21.50 -13.18 35.26
C ASN A 5 20.01 -13.46 35.05
N LEU A 6 19.47 -13.07 33.89
CA LEU A 6 18.06 -13.31 33.56
C LEU A 6 17.75 -14.81 33.47
N GLU A 7 18.62 -15.62 32.88
CA GLU A 7 18.44 -17.08 32.85
C GLU A 7 18.30 -17.67 34.26
N LYS A 8 19.17 -17.26 35.19
CA LYS A 8 19.07 -17.68 36.60
C LYS A 8 17.76 -17.22 37.23
N SER A 9 17.32 -16.00 36.94
CA SER A 9 16.06 -15.44 37.47
C SER A 9 14.85 -16.17 36.92
N LEU A 10 14.85 -16.60 35.65
CA LEU A 10 13.79 -17.42 35.06
C LEU A 10 13.74 -18.82 35.71
N HIS A 11 14.88 -19.47 35.88
CA HIS A 11 14.92 -20.76 36.60
C HIS A 11 14.41 -20.63 38.03
N ARG A 12 14.75 -19.53 38.71
CA ARG A 12 14.30 -19.26 40.08
C ARG A 12 12.79 -19.02 40.14
N ALA A 13 12.22 -18.31 39.14
CA ALA A 13 10.76 -18.12 39.08
C ALA A 13 10.00 -19.45 38.92
N LEU A 14 10.51 -20.38 38.13
CA LEU A 14 9.99 -21.73 38.05
C LEU A 14 10.16 -22.52 39.32
N ALA A 15 11.35 -22.40 39.96
CA ALA A 15 11.61 -23.06 41.24
C ALA A 15 10.63 -22.59 42.34
N TYR A 16 10.35 -21.29 42.44
CA TYR A 16 9.35 -20.74 43.39
C TYR A 16 7.93 -21.30 43.17
N ALA A 17 7.54 -21.55 41.91
CA ALA A 17 6.29 -22.18 41.59
C ALA A 17 6.30 -23.68 41.95
N ASN A 18 7.39 -24.41 41.67
CA ASN A 18 7.55 -25.81 41.98
C ASN A 18 7.60 -26.09 43.50
N GLU A 19 8.28 -25.27 44.28
CA GLU A 19 8.33 -25.37 45.74
C GLU A 19 6.96 -25.30 46.37
N ARG A 20 6.05 -24.52 45.74
CA ARG A 20 4.66 -24.35 46.18
C ARG A 20 3.68 -25.32 45.50
N ARG A 21 4.17 -26.20 44.64
CA ARG A 21 3.42 -27.16 43.86
C ARG A 21 2.35 -26.48 42.95
N HIS A 22 2.65 -25.29 42.44
CA HIS A 22 1.78 -24.61 41.49
C HIS A 22 1.97 -25.23 40.10
N GLU A 23 0.86 -25.44 39.38
CA GLU A 23 0.85 -25.95 38.02
C GLU A 23 1.45 -24.93 37.02
N TYR A 24 1.30 -23.65 37.34
CA TYR A 24 1.75 -22.56 36.47
C TYR A 24 2.61 -21.55 37.22
N ALA A 25 3.71 -21.12 36.57
CA ALA A 25 4.52 -19.99 36.98
C ALA A 25 3.91 -18.69 36.39
N THR A 26 3.45 -17.80 37.25
CA THR A 26 2.78 -16.53 36.89
C THR A 26 3.77 -15.35 36.85
N LEU A 27 3.29 -14.16 36.48
CA LEU A 27 4.10 -12.93 36.51
C LEU A 27 4.54 -12.53 37.92
N GLU A 28 3.80 -12.92 38.95
CA GLU A 28 4.14 -12.68 40.35
C GLU A 28 5.35 -13.52 40.77
N HIS A 29 5.45 -14.76 40.32
CA HIS A 29 6.66 -15.57 40.51
C HIS A 29 7.85 -14.98 39.77
N LEU A 30 7.62 -14.44 38.54
CA LEU A 30 8.66 -13.76 37.78
C LEU A 30 9.16 -12.49 38.50
N LEU A 31 8.22 -11.64 38.98
CA LEU A 31 8.60 -10.43 39.69
C LEU A 31 9.33 -10.75 40.99
N LEU A 32 8.91 -11.79 41.72
CA LEU A 32 9.62 -12.27 42.92
C LEU A 32 11.07 -12.63 42.59
N ALA A 33 11.31 -13.37 41.51
CA ALA A 33 12.66 -13.71 41.07
C ALA A 33 13.47 -12.48 40.60
N LEU A 34 12.82 -11.49 39.97
CA LEU A 34 13.44 -10.24 39.55
C LEU A 34 13.85 -9.34 40.72
N THR A 35 13.26 -9.51 41.92
CA THR A 35 13.75 -8.80 43.14
C THR A 35 15.14 -9.25 43.60
N GLU A 36 15.69 -10.33 43.03
CA GLU A 36 17.03 -10.84 43.28
C GLU A 36 17.93 -10.72 42.03
N ASP A 37 17.41 -10.24 40.92
CA ASP A 37 18.17 -10.00 39.67
C ASP A 37 18.94 -8.69 39.78
N GLN A 38 20.25 -8.69 39.52
CA GLN A 38 21.10 -7.50 39.68
C GLN A 38 20.63 -6.31 38.80
N ASP A 39 20.25 -6.58 37.56
CA ASP A 39 19.84 -5.53 36.63
C ASP A 39 18.45 -4.97 36.97
N ALA A 40 17.52 -5.83 37.33
CA ALA A 40 16.17 -5.43 37.78
C ALA A 40 16.21 -4.70 39.13
N VAL A 41 17.00 -5.16 40.08
CA VAL A 41 17.19 -4.52 41.40
C VAL A 41 17.75 -3.12 41.26
N ALA A 42 18.72 -2.90 40.36
CA ALA A 42 19.25 -1.57 40.10
C ALA A 42 18.16 -0.61 39.63
N VAL A 43 17.25 -1.05 38.72
CA VAL A 43 16.11 -0.25 38.26
C VAL A 43 15.08 0.00 39.36
N LEU A 44 14.69 -1.05 40.11
CA LEU A 44 13.75 -0.95 41.22
C LEU A 44 14.19 0.06 42.28
N ARG A 45 15.47 -0.02 42.68
CA ARG A 45 16.06 0.93 43.65
C ARG A 45 16.14 2.35 43.11
N ALA A 46 16.48 2.51 41.85
CA ALA A 46 16.57 3.83 41.23
C ALA A 46 15.16 4.48 41.09
N CYS A 47 14.13 3.66 40.94
CA CYS A 47 12.73 4.12 40.95
C CYS A 47 12.15 4.35 42.34
N GLY A 48 12.92 4.11 43.41
CA GLY A 48 12.49 4.35 44.80
C GLY A 48 11.63 3.24 45.39
N VAL A 49 11.64 2.05 44.82
CA VAL A 49 10.88 0.88 45.30
C VAL A 49 11.55 0.29 46.53
N ASP A 50 10.81 0.06 47.62
CA ASP A 50 11.23 -0.70 48.78
C ASP A 50 11.15 -2.21 48.47
N LEU A 51 12.32 -2.81 48.22
CA LEU A 51 12.45 -4.22 47.83
C LEU A 51 11.96 -5.20 48.90
N GLU A 52 12.15 -4.87 50.18
CA GLU A 52 11.74 -5.73 51.30
C GLU A 52 10.21 -5.72 51.46
N ARG A 53 9.60 -4.56 51.26
CA ARG A 53 8.13 -4.42 51.24
C ARG A 53 7.56 -5.16 50.01
N LEU A 54 8.07 -4.90 48.82
CA LEU A 54 7.62 -5.54 47.57
C LEU A 54 7.69 -7.06 47.68
N ARG A 55 8.82 -7.59 48.17
CA ARG A 55 9.03 -9.03 48.32
C ARG A 55 8.03 -9.65 49.30
N ARG A 56 7.74 -9.01 50.42
CA ARG A 56 6.76 -9.50 51.42
C ARG A 56 5.35 -9.53 50.81
N GLU A 57 4.95 -8.48 50.11
CA GLU A 57 3.64 -8.37 49.51
C GLU A 57 3.42 -9.42 48.41
N ILE A 58 4.41 -9.64 47.55
CA ILE A 58 4.36 -10.67 46.52
C ILE A 58 4.35 -12.08 47.13
N LEU A 59 5.20 -12.35 48.11
CA LEU A 59 5.23 -13.65 48.80
C LEU A 59 3.87 -13.94 49.47
N ASN A 60 3.30 -12.96 50.18
CA ASN A 60 1.98 -13.10 50.79
C ASN A 60 0.88 -13.41 49.75
N TYR A 61 0.95 -12.77 48.58
CA TYR A 61 0.03 -13.02 47.49
C TYR A 61 0.19 -14.43 46.88
N VAL A 62 1.43 -14.82 46.62
CA VAL A 62 1.77 -16.13 46.03
C VAL A 62 1.38 -17.25 47.00
N ASP A 63 1.58 -17.07 48.32
CA ASP A 63 1.31 -18.09 49.31
C ASP A 63 -0.18 -18.22 49.69
N ASN A 64 -0.98 -17.12 49.64
CA ASN A 64 -2.36 -17.11 50.12
C ASN A 64 -3.43 -17.04 49.01
N GLU A 65 -3.16 -16.30 47.92
CA GLU A 65 -4.17 -16.05 46.87
C GLU A 65 -4.05 -16.98 45.67
N LEU A 66 -2.87 -17.57 45.42
CA LEU A 66 -2.64 -18.50 44.32
C LEU A 66 -2.91 -19.97 44.71
N GLY A 67 -3.58 -20.23 45.84
CA GLY A 67 -3.94 -21.58 46.28
C GLY A 67 -4.72 -22.42 45.27
N ASN A 68 -5.44 -21.79 44.35
CA ASN A 68 -6.16 -22.45 43.27
C ASN A 68 -5.25 -23.03 42.16
N LEU A 69 -3.96 -22.69 42.14
CA LEU A 69 -2.99 -23.17 41.16
C LEU A 69 -2.21 -24.41 41.65
N VAL A 70 -2.51 -24.94 42.81
CA VAL A 70 -1.84 -26.10 43.37
C VAL A 70 -2.17 -27.36 42.54
N ALA A 71 -1.16 -27.97 41.95
CA ALA A 71 -1.28 -29.18 41.12
C ALA A 71 -1.64 -30.40 41.95
N VAL A 72 -2.58 -31.21 41.44
CA VAL A 72 -2.94 -32.49 42.02
C VAL A 72 -1.93 -33.58 41.64
N HIS A 73 -1.20 -33.39 40.55
CA HIS A 73 -0.19 -34.30 40.02
C HIS A 73 1.18 -33.60 39.99
N GLY A 74 2.26 -34.30 40.30
CA GLY A 74 3.61 -33.75 40.53
C GLY A 74 4.39 -33.39 39.25
N ASP A 75 3.76 -32.73 38.27
CA ASP A 75 4.45 -32.21 37.09
C ASP A 75 5.12 -30.86 37.39
N ASP A 76 6.23 -30.58 36.68
CA ASP A 76 6.94 -29.30 36.77
C ASP A 76 6.10 -28.10 36.33
N ALA A 77 6.17 -26.99 37.02
CA ALA A 77 5.42 -25.78 36.76
C ALA A 77 5.70 -25.22 35.32
N LYS A 78 4.64 -24.92 34.59
CA LYS A 78 4.73 -24.36 33.24
C LYS A 78 4.52 -22.84 33.26
N PRO A 79 5.26 -22.06 32.46
CA PRO A 79 5.07 -20.62 32.40
C PRO A 79 3.69 -20.29 31.76
N THR A 80 2.96 -19.35 32.37
CA THR A 80 1.68 -18.86 31.83
C THR A 80 1.87 -18.14 30.47
N ALA A 81 0.79 -18.01 29.72
CA ALA A 81 0.80 -17.26 28.46
C ALA A 81 1.25 -15.78 28.64
N SER A 82 0.89 -15.15 29.77
CA SER A 82 1.34 -13.80 30.13
C SER A 82 2.84 -13.73 30.40
N PHE A 83 3.37 -14.74 31.10
CA PHE A 83 4.81 -14.89 31.35
C PHE A 83 5.58 -14.98 30.01
N GLN A 84 5.14 -15.82 29.09
CA GLN A 84 5.78 -15.98 27.79
C GLN A 84 5.67 -14.69 26.94
N ARG A 85 4.52 -14.01 26.93
CA ARG A 85 4.35 -12.75 26.20
C ARG A 85 5.28 -11.66 26.69
N VAL A 86 5.48 -11.55 27.99
CA VAL A 86 6.42 -10.56 28.59
C VAL A 86 7.84 -10.82 28.12
N LEU A 87 8.29 -12.07 28.11
CA LEU A 87 9.63 -12.42 27.62
C LEU A 87 9.80 -12.15 26.12
N GLN A 88 8.81 -12.54 25.31
CA GLN A 88 8.82 -12.25 23.88
C GLN A 88 8.87 -10.73 23.59
N ARG A 89 8.07 -9.96 24.32
CA ARG A 89 8.04 -8.50 24.18
C ARG A 89 9.36 -7.84 24.60
N ALA A 90 10.00 -8.34 25.67
CA ALA A 90 11.32 -7.88 26.06
C ALA A 90 12.36 -8.19 25.00
N ALA A 91 12.33 -9.38 24.40
CA ALA A 91 13.24 -9.79 23.32
C ALA A 91 13.07 -8.92 22.06
N ILE A 92 11.83 -8.70 21.61
CA ILE A 92 11.51 -7.82 20.46
C ILE A 92 12.00 -6.38 20.72
N HIS A 93 11.79 -5.86 21.92
CA HIS A 93 12.21 -4.51 22.29
C HIS A 93 13.74 -4.34 22.29
N VAL A 94 14.47 -5.34 22.74
CA VAL A 94 15.95 -5.34 22.73
C VAL A 94 16.48 -5.44 21.31
N GLN A 95 15.89 -6.29 20.48
CA GLN A 95 16.24 -6.45 19.07
C GLN A 95 15.99 -5.15 18.27
N SER A 96 14.87 -4.47 18.51
CA SER A 96 14.55 -3.20 17.86
C SER A 96 15.44 -2.03 18.31
N SER A 97 16.04 -2.12 19.51
CA SER A 97 16.97 -1.10 20.04
C SER A 97 18.45 -1.39 19.76
N GLY A 98 18.75 -2.41 18.92
CA GLY A 98 20.13 -2.74 18.51
C GLY A 98 21.02 -3.30 19.62
N ARG A 99 20.45 -3.80 20.71
CA ARG A 99 21.18 -4.45 21.80
C ARG A 99 21.18 -5.96 21.62
N GLU A 100 22.26 -6.63 22.05
CA GLU A 100 22.43 -8.07 21.81
C GLU A 100 21.86 -8.96 22.91
N GLU A 101 21.70 -8.44 24.14
CA GLU A 101 21.30 -9.23 25.32
C GLU A 101 20.04 -8.67 25.99
N VAL A 102 19.12 -9.57 26.33
CA VAL A 102 17.91 -9.28 27.12
C VAL A 102 18.26 -9.43 28.61
N THR A 103 18.09 -8.36 29.38
CA THR A 103 18.39 -8.32 30.84
C THR A 103 17.08 -8.34 31.66
N GLY A 104 17.22 -8.59 32.98
CA GLY A 104 16.09 -8.50 33.92
C GLY A 104 15.41 -7.12 33.90
N ALA A 105 16.16 -6.06 33.66
CA ALA A 105 15.64 -4.71 33.51
C ALA A 105 14.67 -4.57 32.29
N ASN A 106 15.02 -5.20 31.20
CA ASN A 106 14.13 -5.20 29.99
C ASN A 106 12.83 -5.98 30.24
N VAL A 107 12.90 -7.10 30.96
CA VAL A 107 11.75 -7.89 31.36
C VAL A 107 10.85 -7.11 32.31
N LEU A 108 11.42 -6.39 33.28
CA LEU A 108 10.69 -5.53 34.19
C LEU A 108 9.89 -4.44 33.44
N VAL A 109 10.50 -3.79 32.44
CA VAL A 109 9.79 -2.80 31.59
C VAL A 109 8.67 -3.44 30.76
N ALA A 110 8.92 -4.64 30.21
CA ALA A 110 7.92 -5.35 29.42
C ALA A 110 6.71 -5.82 30.25
N MET A 111 6.92 -6.09 31.53
CA MET A 111 5.88 -6.51 32.48
C MET A 111 4.77 -5.47 32.65
N PHE A 112 5.07 -4.18 32.60
CA PHE A 112 4.08 -3.10 32.69
C PHE A 112 3.05 -3.09 31.56
N ALA A 113 3.22 -3.90 30.52
CA ALA A 113 2.23 -4.03 29.46
C ALA A 113 1.05 -4.95 29.86
N GLU A 114 1.23 -5.83 30.85
CA GLU A 114 0.20 -6.71 31.39
C GLU A 114 -0.50 -6.02 32.58
N ARG A 115 -1.33 -5.02 32.29
CA ARG A 115 -1.94 -4.09 33.26
C ARG A 115 -2.86 -4.76 34.30
N GLU A 116 -3.37 -5.93 34.01
CA GLU A 116 -4.28 -6.69 34.90
C GLU A 116 -3.54 -7.63 35.85
N SER A 117 -2.20 -7.68 35.79
CA SER A 117 -1.37 -8.52 36.67
C SER A 117 -1.17 -7.86 38.04
N HIS A 118 -1.27 -8.65 39.10
CA HIS A 118 -0.94 -8.21 40.46
C HIS A 118 0.53 -7.83 40.59
N ALA A 119 1.42 -8.41 39.80
CA ALA A 119 2.81 -7.99 39.74
C ALA A 119 2.97 -6.50 39.37
N VAL A 120 2.19 -6.02 38.36
CA VAL A 120 2.17 -4.61 37.98
C VAL A 120 1.49 -3.75 39.03
N TYR A 121 0.42 -4.25 39.66
CA TYR A 121 -0.27 -3.57 40.75
C TYR A 121 0.66 -3.23 41.91
N TYR A 122 1.46 -4.17 42.41
CA TYR A 122 2.41 -3.93 43.50
C TYR A 122 3.54 -2.94 43.15
N LEU A 123 3.98 -2.93 41.89
CA LEU A 123 4.93 -1.92 41.41
C LEU A 123 4.31 -0.51 41.38
N GLN A 124 3.04 -0.42 40.97
CA GLN A 124 2.31 0.86 40.93
C GLN A 124 1.93 1.35 42.32
N GLU A 125 1.61 0.47 43.27
CA GLU A 125 1.33 0.82 44.67
C GLU A 125 2.54 1.49 45.36
N GLN A 126 3.75 1.19 44.87
CA GLN A 126 4.96 1.87 45.29
C GLN A 126 5.36 3.03 44.37
N ASP A 127 4.40 3.62 43.65
CA ASP A 127 4.57 4.76 42.76
C ASP A 127 5.58 4.52 41.59
N MET A 128 5.91 3.26 41.26
CA MET A 128 6.78 2.96 40.14
C MET A 128 5.99 2.91 38.84
N THR A 129 6.43 3.67 37.84
CA THR A 129 5.84 3.66 36.50
C THR A 129 6.81 3.06 35.47
N ARG A 130 6.24 2.59 34.34
CA ARG A 130 7.04 2.14 33.19
C ARG A 130 8.02 3.22 32.73
N PHE A 131 7.64 4.48 32.82
CA PHE A 131 8.45 5.62 32.39
C PHE A 131 9.69 5.79 33.27
N ASP A 132 9.51 5.64 34.59
CA ASP A 132 10.64 5.73 35.53
C ASP A 132 11.68 4.65 35.26
N ALA A 133 11.22 3.42 34.98
CA ALA A 133 12.09 2.31 34.60
C ALA A 133 12.82 2.56 33.26
N VAL A 134 12.12 3.06 32.24
CA VAL A 134 12.73 3.37 30.93
C VAL A 134 13.70 4.53 31.02
N ASN A 135 13.39 5.59 31.79
CA ASN A 135 14.29 6.72 32.00
C ASN A 135 15.59 6.31 32.67
N TYR A 136 15.52 5.44 33.68
CA TYR A 136 16.75 4.95 34.32
C TYR A 136 17.57 4.08 33.37
N ILE A 137 16.97 3.18 32.62
CA ILE A 137 17.68 2.29 31.67
C ILE A 137 18.29 3.06 30.49
N SER A 138 17.64 4.13 30.03
CA SER A 138 18.09 4.88 28.85
C SER A 138 18.98 6.06 29.19
N HIS A 139 18.75 6.73 30.31
CA HIS A 139 19.41 7.99 30.66
C HIS A 139 20.11 7.97 32.03
N GLY A 140 19.99 6.90 32.79
CA GLY A 140 20.58 6.79 34.12
C GLY A 140 19.92 7.72 35.18
N ILE A 141 18.75 8.29 34.89
CA ILE A 141 18.07 9.27 35.76
C ILE A 141 17.23 8.52 36.79
N ALA A 142 17.60 8.60 38.08
CA ALA A 142 16.83 8.03 39.19
C ALA A 142 15.70 8.94 39.62
N LYS A 143 14.56 8.37 40.06
CA LYS A 143 13.36 9.10 40.52
C LYS A 143 13.60 9.86 41.83
N ALA A 144 14.49 9.33 42.72
CA ALA A 144 14.83 9.98 43.99
C ALA A 144 16.13 10.78 43.87
N PRO A 145 16.17 12.09 44.17
CA PRO A 145 17.41 12.87 44.17
C PRO A 145 18.32 12.41 45.32
N GLY A 146 19.45 11.74 45.00
CA GLY A 146 20.47 11.35 45.94
C GLY A 146 21.15 9.99 45.72
N ARG A 147 20.73 9.18 44.78
CA ARG A 147 21.29 7.85 44.46
C ARG A 147 21.60 7.65 42.99
N SER A 148 22.26 8.62 42.34
CA SER A 148 22.82 8.40 41.01
C SER A 148 24.24 7.90 41.13
N GLU A 149 24.49 6.63 40.79
CA GLU A 149 25.85 6.14 40.55
C GLU A 149 26.30 6.67 39.17
N THR A 150 27.12 7.73 39.22
CA THR A 150 27.79 8.32 38.08
C THR A 150 28.82 7.39 37.52
N ARG A 151 28.59 6.80 36.37
CA ARG A 151 29.66 6.34 35.49
C ARG A 151 30.36 7.58 34.93
N ARG A 152 31.56 7.89 35.48
CA ARG A 152 32.41 9.00 35.09
C ARG A 152 32.79 8.89 33.60
N VAL A 153 32.40 9.89 32.81
CA VAL A 153 33.18 10.36 31.66
C VAL A 153 33.82 11.66 32.09
N GLN A 154 35.16 11.69 32.06
CA GLN A 154 36.00 12.83 32.46
C GLN A 154 35.78 14.05 31.58
N GLY A 155 35.77 15.23 32.20
CA GLY A 155 36.05 16.52 31.59
C GLY A 155 35.28 17.69 32.21
N THR A 156 35.90 18.33 33.21
CA THR A 156 35.96 19.78 33.58
C THR A 156 34.67 20.60 33.82
N ASP A 157 34.72 21.20 34.99
CA ASP A 157 34.45 22.56 35.50
C ASP A 157 33.15 22.85 36.25
N GLU A 158 33.43 23.13 37.55
CA GLU A 158 32.47 23.50 38.62
C GLU A 158 32.22 25.02 38.67
N ASP A 159 31.71 25.70 37.71
CA ASP A 159 31.35 27.13 37.87
C ASP A 159 30.02 27.57 37.20
N GLU A 160 29.15 26.63 36.78
CA GLU A 160 27.92 26.97 36.06
C GLU A 160 26.59 26.70 36.80
N ARG A 161 26.57 26.60 38.15
CA ARG A 161 25.30 26.27 38.84
C ARG A 161 24.37 27.42 39.16
N VAL A 162 24.74 28.65 38.91
CA VAL A 162 23.87 29.84 39.20
C VAL A 162 23.23 30.43 37.93
N GLU A 163 23.76 30.15 36.73
CA GLU A 163 23.16 30.64 35.46
C GLU A 163 22.15 29.69 34.82
N LYS A 164 22.02 28.43 35.26
CA LYS A 164 21.11 27.43 34.64
C LYS A 164 19.63 27.60 34.93
N SER A 165 19.25 28.40 35.92
CA SER A 165 17.80 28.68 36.16
C SER A 165 17.23 29.79 35.29
N GLN A 166 18.08 30.65 34.71
CA GLN A 166 17.63 31.67 33.75
C GLN A 166 17.80 31.24 32.28
N LYS A 167 18.65 30.25 31.96
CA LYS A 167 18.81 29.72 30.59
C LYS A 167 17.75 28.70 30.15
N ARG A 168 16.98 28.14 31.07
CA ARG A 168 15.91 27.17 30.74
C ARG A 168 14.70 27.74 30.01
N ASN A 169 14.57 29.07 29.91
CA ASN A 169 13.49 29.73 29.18
C ASN A 169 13.86 30.16 27.75
N HIS A 170 15.11 29.94 27.28
CA HIS A 170 15.55 30.39 25.95
C HIS A 170 15.79 29.26 24.92
N ASP A 171 15.45 28.01 25.26
CA ASP A 171 15.77 26.86 24.39
C ASP A 171 14.54 26.21 23.73
N ALA A 172 13.32 26.75 23.91
CA ALA A 172 12.10 26.10 23.38
C ALA A 172 12.05 26.19 21.84
N LEU A 173 12.49 27.30 21.24
CA LEU A 173 12.58 27.45 19.79
C LEU A 173 13.61 26.52 19.14
N ASP A 174 14.77 26.35 19.76
CA ASP A 174 15.79 25.45 19.23
C ASP A 174 15.42 23.97 19.44
N THR A 175 14.56 23.65 20.43
CA THR A 175 14.12 22.28 20.74
C THR A 175 12.94 21.85 19.90
N TYR A 176 11.96 22.76 19.68
CA TYR A 176 10.68 22.42 19.04
C TYR A 176 10.46 23.08 17.67
N CYS A 177 11.41 23.92 17.22
CA CYS A 177 11.32 24.60 15.93
C CYS A 177 12.61 24.49 15.12
N VAL A 178 12.46 24.36 13.82
CA VAL A 178 13.57 24.41 12.87
C VAL A 178 13.71 25.84 12.33
N ASN A 179 14.85 26.49 12.53
CA ASN A 179 15.13 27.82 11.96
C ASN A 179 15.43 27.70 10.45
N LEU A 180 14.45 28.05 9.61
CA LEU A 180 14.59 27.95 8.14
C LEU A 180 15.63 28.92 7.59
N ASN A 181 15.85 30.09 8.22
CA ASN A 181 16.89 31.01 7.77
C ASN A 181 18.31 30.48 8.02
N LYS A 182 18.53 29.77 9.15
CA LYS A 182 19.81 29.06 9.41
C LYS A 182 20.00 27.93 8.39
N LYS A 183 18.92 27.17 8.09
CA LYS A 183 18.92 26.11 7.07
C LYS A 183 19.26 26.66 5.67
N ALA A 184 18.69 27.83 5.31
CA ALA A 184 18.95 28.53 4.05
C ALA A 184 20.40 29.01 3.94
N LYS A 185 20.94 29.63 4.99
CA LYS A 185 22.36 30.05 5.05
C LYS A 185 23.32 28.89 4.91
N GLY A 186 22.96 27.73 5.44
CA GLY A 186 23.75 26.48 5.32
C GLY A 186 23.63 25.79 3.96
N GLY A 187 22.90 26.35 3.00
CA GLY A 187 22.70 25.75 1.66
C GLY A 187 21.88 24.44 1.66
N ARG A 188 21.09 24.21 2.71
CA ARG A 188 20.29 22.99 2.90
C ARG A 188 18.83 23.13 2.44
N ILE A 189 18.50 24.25 1.80
CA ILE A 189 17.18 24.51 1.19
C ILE A 189 17.34 24.55 -0.31
N ASP A 190 16.53 23.74 -0.96
CA ASP A 190 16.48 23.66 -2.41
C ASP A 190 15.93 24.99 -3.04
N PRO A 191 16.29 25.32 -4.28
CA PRO A 191 15.77 26.50 -4.94
C PRO A 191 14.28 26.35 -5.22
N LEU A 192 13.50 27.37 -4.88
CA LEU A 192 12.09 27.45 -5.24
C LEU A 192 11.96 27.91 -6.70
N ILE A 193 11.22 27.18 -7.50
CA ILE A 193 11.04 27.42 -8.93
C ILE A 193 9.55 27.38 -9.26
N GLY A 194 9.08 28.36 -10.03
CA GLY A 194 7.72 28.39 -10.57
C GLY A 194 6.62 28.67 -9.55
N ARG A 195 6.95 29.33 -8.42
CA ARG A 195 6.01 29.72 -7.37
C ARG A 195 6.16 31.20 -6.97
N GLU A 196 6.60 32.03 -7.93
CA GLU A 196 6.85 33.45 -7.71
C GLU A 196 5.57 34.18 -7.25
N ALA A 197 4.44 33.89 -7.87
CA ALA A 197 3.16 34.54 -7.55
C ALA A 197 2.68 34.24 -6.12
N GLU A 198 2.81 32.95 -5.67
CA GLU A 198 2.45 32.55 -4.33
C GLU A 198 3.37 33.17 -3.28
N VAL A 199 4.68 33.28 -3.56
CA VAL A 199 5.65 33.94 -2.67
C VAL A 199 5.38 35.44 -2.60
N GLU A 200 5.16 36.14 -3.71
CA GLU A 200 4.82 37.59 -3.73
C GLU A 200 3.52 37.81 -2.95
N ARG A 201 2.51 36.96 -3.14
CA ARG A 201 1.26 37.05 -2.38
C ARG A 201 1.48 36.82 -0.90
N THR A 202 2.36 35.90 -0.52
CA THR A 202 2.74 35.65 0.87
C THR A 202 3.42 36.88 1.47
N ILE A 203 4.38 37.49 0.77
CA ILE A 203 5.05 38.72 1.18
C ILE A 203 4.05 39.87 1.37
N GLN A 204 3.12 40.06 0.42
CA GLN A 204 2.08 41.09 0.53
C GLN A 204 1.23 40.87 1.79
N ILE A 205 0.84 39.66 2.10
CA ILE A 205 0.02 39.34 3.27
C ILE A 205 0.81 39.60 4.55
N LEU A 206 2.07 39.14 4.63
CA LEU A 206 2.93 39.35 5.80
C LEU A 206 3.20 40.82 6.10
N CYS A 207 3.19 41.69 5.07
CA CYS A 207 3.36 43.14 5.21
C CYS A 207 2.08 43.89 5.60
N ARG A 208 0.92 43.23 5.69
CA ARG A 208 -0.35 43.87 6.06
C ARG A 208 -0.40 44.17 7.55
N ARG A 209 -1.15 45.22 7.90
CA ARG A 209 -1.41 45.59 9.31
C ARG A 209 -2.33 44.56 10.04
N ALA A 210 -3.30 44.01 9.36
CA ALA A 210 -4.25 43.03 9.86
C ALA A 210 -4.44 41.91 8.85
N LYS A 211 -4.84 40.73 9.30
CA LYS A 211 -4.92 39.51 8.49
C LYS A 211 -3.59 39.22 7.78
N ASN A 212 -2.53 39.33 8.54
CA ASN A 212 -1.16 39.20 8.09
C ASN A 212 -0.61 37.77 8.16
N ASN A 213 -1.50 36.78 8.34
CA ASN A 213 -1.15 35.37 8.41
C ASN A 213 -1.58 34.68 7.10
N PRO A 214 -0.67 34.30 6.20
CA PRO A 214 -1.00 33.51 5.02
C PRO A 214 -1.31 32.05 5.39
N LEU A 215 -2.28 31.48 4.69
CA LEU A 215 -2.64 30.06 4.79
C LEU A 215 -2.57 29.41 3.41
N TYR A 216 -1.62 28.52 3.20
CA TYR A 216 -1.51 27.74 1.97
C TYR A 216 -2.54 26.61 1.99
N VAL A 217 -3.42 26.58 1.00
CA VAL A 217 -4.42 25.55 0.82
C VAL A 217 -4.20 24.85 -0.51
N GLY A 218 -3.98 23.56 -0.51
CA GLY A 218 -3.71 22.78 -1.72
C GLY A 218 -3.54 21.30 -1.39
N GLU A 219 -3.61 20.46 -2.42
CA GLU A 219 -3.44 19.02 -2.27
C GLU A 219 -2.04 18.66 -1.71
N PRO A 220 -1.87 17.45 -1.11
CA PRO A 220 -0.56 16.96 -0.71
C PRO A 220 0.39 16.89 -1.92
N GLY A 221 1.69 17.18 -1.71
CA GLY A 221 2.71 17.07 -2.74
C GLY A 221 2.79 18.22 -3.76
N VAL A 222 1.94 19.28 -3.66
CA VAL A 222 2.01 20.42 -4.58
C VAL A 222 3.11 21.44 -4.24
N GLY A 223 3.87 21.25 -3.15
CA GLY A 223 5.00 22.07 -2.76
C GLY A 223 4.69 23.21 -1.79
N LYS A 224 3.67 23.08 -0.90
CA LYS A 224 3.31 24.10 0.11
C LYS A 224 4.47 24.44 1.05
N THR A 225 5.16 23.44 1.57
CA THR A 225 6.32 23.61 2.47
C THR A 225 7.49 24.30 1.76
N ALA A 226 7.71 23.97 0.47
CA ALA A 226 8.75 24.57 -0.34
C ALA A 226 8.56 26.10 -0.53
N ILE A 227 7.32 26.62 -0.51
CA ILE A 227 7.05 28.06 -0.58
C ILE A 227 7.57 28.77 0.67
N ALA A 228 7.36 28.20 1.86
CA ALA A 228 7.87 28.76 3.11
C ALA A 228 9.41 28.70 3.18
N GLU A 229 10.02 27.60 2.74
CA GLU A 229 11.47 27.46 2.63
C GLU A 229 12.07 28.43 1.60
N GLY A 230 11.43 28.59 0.45
CA GLY A 230 11.82 29.56 -0.58
C GLY A 230 11.74 31.03 -0.10
N LEU A 231 10.70 31.34 0.69
CA LEU A 231 10.61 32.67 1.33
C LEU A 231 11.75 32.88 2.32
N ALA A 232 12.10 31.91 3.15
CA ALA A 232 13.24 32.00 4.06
C ALA A 232 14.55 32.26 3.31
N ARG A 233 14.75 31.62 2.15
CA ARG A 233 15.91 31.85 1.28
C ARG A 233 15.92 33.28 0.72
N ARG A 234 14.78 33.82 0.22
CA ARG A 234 14.67 35.20 -0.26
C ARG A 234 14.94 36.20 0.86
N ILE A 235 14.49 35.93 2.09
CA ILE A 235 14.81 36.82 3.25
C ILE A 235 16.33 36.86 3.49
N VAL A 236 16.99 35.69 3.46
CA VAL A 236 18.44 35.58 3.64
C VAL A 236 19.21 36.32 2.52
N GLN A 237 18.71 36.24 1.29
CA GLN A 237 19.28 36.91 0.11
C GLN A 237 18.91 38.38 0.02
N ARG A 238 18.07 38.93 0.93
CA ARG A 238 17.51 40.28 0.92
C ARG A 238 16.69 40.62 -0.34
N GLU A 239 16.06 39.63 -0.92
CA GLU A 239 15.14 39.75 -2.08
C GLU A 239 13.69 39.97 -1.65
N VAL A 240 13.47 40.58 -0.49
CA VAL A 240 12.18 40.89 0.09
C VAL A 240 12.14 42.39 0.49
N PRO A 241 10.96 42.98 0.72
CA PRO A 241 10.87 44.39 1.22
C PRO A 241 11.59 44.57 2.56
N GLU A 242 12.07 45.79 2.84
CA GLU A 242 12.84 46.14 4.04
C GLU A 242 12.18 45.70 5.35
N VAL A 243 10.85 45.73 5.41
CA VAL A 243 10.06 45.30 6.57
C VAL A 243 10.31 43.86 6.97
N LEU A 244 10.72 42.97 6.01
CA LEU A 244 10.98 41.56 6.22
C LEU A 244 12.48 41.20 6.25
N HIS A 245 13.41 42.17 6.04
CA HIS A 245 14.86 41.89 6.00
C HIS A 245 15.37 41.19 7.27
N ASN A 246 14.83 41.56 8.42
CA ASN A 246 15.24 41.02 9.73
C ASN A 246 14.30 39.89 10.23
N SER A 247 13.38 39.43 9.38
CA SER A 247 12.47 38.38 9.77
C SER A 247 13.13 37.01 9.75
N THR A 248 12.79 36.19 10.72
CA THR A 248 13.27 34.81 10.81
C THR A 248 12.06 33.84 10.82
N ILE A 249 12.07 32.85 9.94
CA ILE A 249 11.00 31.83 9.87
C ILE A 249 11.40 30.61 10.71
N TYR A 250 10.55 30.25 11.66
CA TYR A 250 10.65 29.08 12.50
C TYR A 250 9.59 28.06 12.11
N ALA A 251 9.99 26.91 11.60
CA ALA A 251 9.08 25.82 11.30
C ALA A 251 8.84 24.98 12.56
N LEU A 252 7.59 24.87 12.98
CA LEU A 252 7.19 24.09 14.14
C LEU A 252 7.31 22.60 13.85
N ASP A 253 8.05 21.89 14.69
CA ASP A 253 8.15 20.42 14.63
C ASP A 253 7.10 19.80 15.55
N MET A 254 6.00 19.35 14.94
CA MET A 254 4.90 18.69 15.66
C MET A 254 5.34 17.37 16.27
N GLY A 255 6.28 16.65 15.63
CA GLY A 255 6.82 15.41 16.17
C GLY A 255 7.59 15.64 17.48
N ALA A 256 8.44 16.67 17.51
CA ALA A 256 9.21 17.05 18.70
C ALA A 256 8.27 17.55 19.83
N LEU A 257 7.23 18.32 19.48
CA LEU A 257 6.24 18.78 20.47
C LEU A 257 5.45 17.65 21.12
N LEU A 258 5.09 16.63 20.34
CA LEU A 258 4.28 15.49 20.80
C LEU A 258 5.15 14.37 21.42
N ALA A 259 6.44 14.32 21.13
CA ALA A 259 7.33 13.28 21.64
C ALA A 259 7.36 13.30 23.19
N GLY A 260 6.96 12.16 23.78
CA GLY A 260 6.97 11.98 25.24
C GLY A 260 5.85 12.72 26.02
N THR A 261 4.91 13.41 25.35
CA THR A 261 3.75 13.98 26.04
C THR A 261 2.75 12.87 26.40
N ARG A 262 2.40 12.75 27.67
CA ARG A 262 1.37 11.82 28.17
C ARG A 262 0.05 12.53 28.47
N TYR A 263 0.12 13.80 28.80
CA TYR A 263 -1.02 14.60 29.21
C TYR A 263 -1.15 15.82 28.30
N ARG A 264 -2.38 16.25 28.11
CA ARG A 264 -2.73 17.47 27.37
C ARG A 264 -1.96 18.70 27.84
N GLY A 265 -1.70 18.79 29.16
CA GLY A 265 -0.97 19.89 29.78
C GLY A 265 0.47 20.04 29.29
N ASP A 266 1.17 18.94 29.06
CA ASP A 266 2.59 18.97 28.63
C ASP A 266 2.73 19.61 27.23
N PHE A 267 1.84 19.27 26.30
CA PHE A 267 1.81 19.86 24.96
C PHE A 267 1.45 21.36 25.01
N GLU A 268 0.43 21.71 25.81
CA GLU A 268 0.01 23.09 25.97
C GLU A 268 1.13 23.96 26.58
N GLU A 269 1.87 23.43 27.55
CA GLU A 269 3.01 24.10 28.19
C GLU A 269 4.15 24.32 27.18
N ARG A 270 4.53 23.31 26.40
CA ARG A 270 5.56 23.41 25.37
C ARG A 270 5.19 24.40 24.29
N LEU A 271 3.96 24.36 23.78
CA LEU A 271 3.48 25.31 22.78
C LEU A 271 3.45 26.73 23.35
N LYS A 272 3.04 26.95 24.61
CA LYS A 272 3.11 28.26 25.28
C LYS A 272 4.54 28.76 25.38
N ALA A 273 5.50 27.92 25.73
CA ALA A 273 6.91 28.27 25.79
C ALA A 273 7.43 28.75 24.43
N VAL A 274 7.12 28.01 23.34
CA VAL A 274 7.45 28.39 21.97
C VAL A 274 6.84 29.75 21.60
N LEU A 275 5.54 29.96 21.88
CA LEU A 275 4.85 31.22 21.58
C LEU A 275 5.45 32.41 22.36
N SER A 276 5.77 32.22 23.65
CA SER A 276 6.39 33.26 24.49
C SER A 276 7.78 33.67 23.99
N GLU A 277 8.60 32.70 23.53
CA GLU A 277 9.90 33.03 22.93
C GLU A 277 9.76 33.73 21.57
N LEU A 278 8.78 33.32 20.73
CA LEU A 278 8.48 33.99 19.46
C LEU A 278 8.04 35.45 19.69
N GLU A 279 7.24 35.71 20.72
CA GLU A 279 6.83 37.09 21.11
C GLU A 279 8.00 37.94 21.54
N ALA A 280 9.01 37.36 22.18
CA ALA A 280 10.23 38.05 22.60
C ALA A 280 11.20 38.37 21.41
N GLN A 281 11.01 37.74 20.26
CA GLN A 281 11.87 37.93 19.08
C GLN A 281 11.22 38.81 18.03
N PRO A 282 11.66 40.06 17.85
CA PRO A 282 11.12 40.95 16.84
C PRO A 282 11.32 40.40 15.41
N GLY A 283 10.21 40.28 14.66
CA GLY A 283 10.26 39.80 13.28
C GLY A 283 10.22 38.27 13.13
N ALA A 284 9.99 37.52 14.22
CA ALA A 284 9.77 36.06 14.12
C ALA A 284 8.47 35.76 13.38
N ILE A 285 8.54 34.74 12.51
CA ILE A 285 7.41 34.19 11.76
C ILE A 285 7.35 32.72 12.06
N LEU A 286 6.20 32.25 12.57
CA LEU A 286 5.96 30.82 12.82
C LEU A 286 5.40 30.16 11.56
N PHE A 287 6.03 29.11 11.08
CA PHE A 287 5.48 28.25 10.05
C PHE A 287 4.97 26.96 10.67
N ILE A 288 3.70 26.65 10.44
CA ILE A 288 3.05 25.41 10.88
C ILE A 288 2.60 24.64 9.66
N ASP A 289 3.32 23.55 9.37
CA ASP A 289 2.88 22.63 8.34
C ASP A 289 1.73 21.76 8.88
N GLU A 290 0.78 21.42 8.02
CA GLU A 290 -0.44 20.69 8.41
C GLU A 290 -1.14 21.31 9.65
N ILE A 291 -1.33 22.64 9.65
CA ILE A 291 -1.87 23.40 10.79
C ILE A 291 -3.20 22.84 11.32
N HIS A 292 -3.92 22.07 10.54
CA HIS A 292 -5.14 21.38 10.96
C HIS A 292 -4.88 20.33 12.06
N THR A 293 -3.67 19.78 12.17
CA THR A 293 -3.30 18.85 13.25
C THR A 293 -3.30 19.53 14.61
N VAL A 294 -2.99 20.83 14.64
CA VAL A 294 -3.00 21.66 15.85
C VAL A 294 -4.42 22.13 16.19
N ILE A 295 -5.27 22.35 15.17
CA ILE A 295 -6.59 22.98 15.33
C ILE A 295 -7.70 21.95 15.50
N GLY A 296 -7.60 20.79 14.88
CA GLY A 296 -8.70 19.83 14.72
C GLY A 296 -8.54 18.49 15.40
N ALA A 297 -7.43 18.24 16.03
CA ALA A 297 -7.14 16.97 16.70
C ALA A 297 -8.08 16.65 17.89
N GLY A 298 -9.18 17.41 18.07
CA GLY A 298 -10.07 17.42 19.20
C GLY A 298 -11.43 16.77 19.06
N ALA A 299 -11.83 16.25 17.91
CA ALA A 299 -13.23 15.92 17.63
C ALA A 299 -13.61 14.43 17.67
N THR A 300 -12.70 13.50 17.93
CA THR A 300 -13.03 12.08 18.04
C THR A 300 -12.72 11.52 19.42
N SER A 301 -13.75 11.06 20.10
CA SER A 301 -13.84 10.20 21.30
C SER A 301 -12.51 9.98 22.07
N GLY A 302 -12.22 10.87 23.05
CA GLY A 302 -11.18 10.58 24.04
C GLY A 302 -10.09 11.62 24.24
N GLY A 303 -10.39 12.92 24.18
CA GLY A 303 -9.45 13.93 24.72
C GLY A 303 -8.46 14.49 23.71
N ALA A 304 -8.94 14.93 22.58
CA ALA A 304 -8.11 15.53 21.56
C ALA A 304 -7.71 16.98 21.89
N MET A 305 -6.49 17.34 21.50
CA MET A 305 -5.79 18.59 21.80
C MET A 305 -6.35 19.74 20.97
N ASP A 306 -7.13 20.65 21.58
CA ASP A 306 -7.54 21.89 20.93
C ASP A 306 -6.55 23.02 21.28
N ALA A 307 -5.43 23.03 20.55
CA ALA A 307 -4.43 24.11 20.68
C ALA A 307 -4.88 25.41 20.00
N SER A 308 -6.02 25.42 19.34
CA SER A 308 -6.56 26.64 18.71
C SER A 308 -6.77 27.75 19.72
N ASN A 309 -7.14 27.42 20.96
CA ASN A 309 -7.37 28.38 22.05
C ASN A 309 -6.08 29.06 22.51
N LEU A 310 -4.91 28.46 22.30
CA LEU A 310 -3.59 29.06 22.59
C LEU A 310 -3.11 29.94 21.45
N LEU A 311 -3.34 29.53 20.20
CA LEU A 311 -2.94 30.30 19.00
C LEU A 311 -3.82 31.53 18.80
N LYS A 312 -5.12 31.47 19.11
CA LYS A 312 -6.06 32.57 18.89
C LYS A 312 -5.64 33.90 19.55
N PRO A 313 -5.22 33.96 20.83
CA PRO A 313 -4.74 35.18 21.46
C PRO A 313 -3.45 35.72 20.82
N ALA A 314 -2.46 34.86 20.60
CA ALA A 314 -1.18 35.22 20.03
C ALA A 314 -1.30 35.83 18.61
N LEU A 315 -2.17 35.25 17.78
CA LEU A 315 -2.49 35.78 16.44
C LEU A 315 -3.37 37.03 16.46
N SER A 316 -4.17 37.24 17.53
CA SER A 316 -5.07 38.38 17.63
C SER A 316 -4.35 39.71 17.90
N GLY A 317 -3.29 39.66 18.71
CA GLY A 317 -2.48 40.79 19.04
C GLY A 317 -1.64 41.29 17.88
N GLY A 318 -1.49 40.54 16.79
CA GLY A 318 -0.59 40.87 15.69
C GLY A 318 0.89 40.81 16.07
N ILE A 319 1.21 40.32 17.25
CA ILE A 319 2.55 40.20 17.81
C ILE A 319 3.32 39.12 17.07
N ILE A 320 2.67 37.98 16.85
CA ILE A 320 3.22 36.84 16.12
C ILE A 320 2.58 36.78 14.72
N ARG A 321 3.42 36.63 13.70
CA ARG A 321 3.00 36.29 12.33
C ARG A 321 3.07 34.77 12.15
N CYS A 322 2.05 34.20 11.52
CA CYS A 322 1.98 32.76 11.30
C CYS A 322 1.72 32.45 9.82
N ILE A 323 2.48 31.51 9.28
CA ILE A 323 2.24 30.90 7.97
C ILE A 323 1.70 29.49 8.25
N GLY A 324 0.50 29.17 7.79
CA GLY A 324 -0.06 27.82 7.89
C GLY A 324 -0.09 27.11 6.55
N SER A 325 -0.04 25.79 6.57
CA SER A 325 -0.37 24.96 5.41
C SER A 325 -1.45 23.95 5.74
N THR A 326 -2.33 23.62 4.79
CA THR A 326 -3.39 22.61 4.97
C THR A 326 -3.87 22.10 3.60
N THR A 327 -4.69 21.06 3.61
CA THR A 327 -5.35 20.59 2.38
C THR A 327 -6.74 21.21 2.23
N TYR A 328 -7.37 21.07 1.04
CA TYR A 328 -8.74 21.57 0.82
C TYR A 328 -9.76 20.86 1.73
N LYS A 329 -9.58 19.56 1.98
CA LYS A 329 -10.46 18.73 2.80
C LYS A 329 -10.42 19.21 4.26
N GLU A 330 -9.24 19.33 4.83
CA GLU A 330 -9.05 19.77 6.21
C GLU A 330 -9.41 21.25 6.40
N TYR A 331 -9.16 22.10 5.39
CA TYR A 331 -9.60 23.51 5.41
C TYR A 331 -11.12 23.60 5.63
N ARG A 332 -11.93 22.85 4.85
CA ARG A 332 -13.39 22.80 5.01
C ARG A 332 -13.83 22.20 6.35
N ASN A 333 -13.14 21.15 6.79
CA ASN A 333 -13.53 20.43 7.98
C ASN A 333 -13.25 21.19 9.29
N TYR A 334 -12.13 21.91 9.33
CA TYR A 334 -11.62 22.53 10.57
C TYR A 334 -11.59 24.05 10.50
N PHE A 335 -11.07 24.66 9.45
CA PHE A 335 -10.95 26.12 9.37
C PHE A 335 -12.25 26.84 9.10
N GLU A 336 -13.04 26.42 8.13
CA GLU A 336 -14.30 27.09 7.78
C GLU A 336 -15.31 27.09 8.94
N LYS A 337 -15.24 26.10 9.81
CA LYS A 337 -16.09 25.98 11.00
C LYS A 337 -15.68 26.97 12.09
N ASP A 338 -14.40 27.33 12.20
CA ASP A 338 -13.89 28.31 13.16
C ASP A 338 -13.78 29.70 12.57
N ARG A 339 -14.86 30.49 12.72
CA ARG A 339 -14.92 31.88 12.22
C ARG A 339 -13.83 32.78 12.80
N ALA A 340 -13.28 32.46 13.97
CA ALA A 340 -12.25 33.25 14.61
C ALA A 340 -10.90 33.08 13.91
N LEU A 341 -10.57 31.87 13.48
CA LEU A 341 -9.35 31.57 12.71
C LEU A 341 -9.46 32.10 11.28
N VAL A 342 -10.58 31.86 10.58
CA VAL A 342 -10.81 32.36 9.21
C VAL A 342 -10.60 33.88 9.12
N ARG A 343 -10.97 34.64 10.13
CA ARG A 343 -10.78 36.11 10.16
C ARG A 343 -9.32 36.53 10.31
N ARG A 344 -8.44 35.67 10.79
CA ARG A 344 -7.03 35.96 11.07
C ARG A 344 -6.09 35.50 9.97
N PHE A 345 -6.48 34.48 9.21
CA PHE A 345 -5.72 33.96 8.09
C PHE A 345 -6.24 34.48 6.75
N GLN A 346 -5.31 34.63 5.80
CA GLN A 346 -5.63 34.90 4.40
C GLN A 346 -5.26 33.70 3.55
N LYS A 347 -6.26 33.08 2.94
CA LYS A 347 -6.09 31.93 2.07
C LYS A 347 -5.28 32.26 0.83
N ILE A 348 -4.34 31.37 0.48
CA ILE A 348 -3.61 31.31 -0.78
C ILE A 348 -3.81 29.91 -1.34
N ASP A 349 -4.43 29.80 -2.50
CA ASP A 349 -4.61 28.52 -3.18
C ASP A 349 -3.29 28.12 -3.86
N VAL A 350 -2.81 26.90 -3.57
CA VAL A 350 -1.60 26.33 -4.17
C VAL A 350 -2.04 25.16 -5.06
N ASN A 351 -2.15 25.44 -6.34
CA ASN A 351 -2.58 24.48 -7.34
C ASN A 351 -1.44 23.55 -7.77
N GLU A 352 -1.80 22.38 -8.32
CA GLU A 352 -0.84 21.48 -8.98
C GLU A 352 -0.17 22.22 -10.16
N PRO A 353 1.17 22.24 -10.25
CA PRO A 353 1.88 22.88 -11.36
C PRO A 353 1.60 22.14 -12.68
N THR A 354 1.73 22.86 -13.79
CA THR A 354 1.64 22.25 -15.11
C THR A 354 2.80 21.29 -15.36
N VAL A 355 2.65 20.38 -16.34
CA VAL A 355 3.71 19.47 -16.75
C VAL A 355 4.98 20.25 -17.13
N GLU A 356 4.84 21.37 -17.87
CA GLU A 356 5.97 22.20 -18.28
C GLU A 356 6.67 22.88 -17.10
N ASP A 357 5.91 23.39 -16.13
CA ASP A 357 6.48 24.01 -14.94
C ASP A 357 7.14 22.96 -14.04
N SER A 358 6.56 21.77 -13.96
CA SER A 358 7.19 20.65 -13.25
C SER A 358 8.52 20.23 -13.88
N VAL A 359 8.64 20.24 -15.20
CA VAL A 359 9.93 20.00 -15.88
C VAL A 359 10.95 21.09 -15.53
N LYS A 360 10.53 22.37 -15.42
CA LYS A 360 11.42 23.46 -14.98
C LYS A 360 11.87 23.26 -13.54
N ILE A 361 10.94 22.84 -12.65
CA ILE A 361 11.24 22.53 -11.25
C ILE A 361 12.29 21.40 -11.17
N LEU A 362 12.09 20.30 -11.89
CA LEU A 362 13.04 19.19 -11.90
C LEU A 362 14.42 19.61 -12.45
N ARG A 363 14.45 20.46 -13.49
CA ARG A 363 15.71 20.99 -14.01
C ARG A 363 16.48 21.81 -12.96
N GLY A 364 15.79 22.56 -12.14
CA GLY A 364 16.43 23.34 -11.07
C GLY A 364 16.88 22.47 -9.90
N LEU A 365 16.16 21.38 -9.60
CA LEU A 365 16.52 20.43 -8.56
C LEU A 365 17.59 19.43 -9.01
N LYS A 366 17.74 19.21 -10.32
CA LYS A 366 18.69 18.28 -10.92
C LYS A 366 20.10 18.28 -10.30
N PRO A 367 20.79 19.43 -10.10
CA PRO A 367 22.15 19.43 -9.55
C PRO A 367 22.27 18.84 -8.15
N TYR A 368 21.20 18.92 -7.35
CA TYR A 368 21.15 18.41 -5.98
C TYR A 368 21.05 16.87 -5.99
N TYR A 369 20.17 16.31 -6.80
CA TYR A 369 20.01 14.86 -6.95
C TYR A 369 21.21 14.22 -7.67
N GLU A 370 21.78 14.88 -8.69
CA GLU A 370 23.01 14.42 -9.36
C GLU A 370 24.19 14.32 -8.38
N ARG A 371 24.32 15.27 -7.47
CA ARG A 371 25.36 15.26 -6.44
C ARG A 371 25.13 14.17 -5.41
N HIS A 372 23.88 13.98 -5.00
CA HIS A 372 23.51 12.96 -4.01
C HIS A 372 23.75 11.55 -4.54
N HIS A 373 23.22 11.23 -5.71
CA HIS A 373 23.31 9.89 -6.29
C HIS A 373 24.56 9.65 -7.13
N LYS A 374 25.40 10.67 -7.35
CA LYS A 374 26.61 10.62 -8.19
C LYS A 374 26.31 10.16 -9.63
N VAL A 375 25.17 10.56 -10.18
CA VAL A 375 24.71 10.27 -11.55
C VAL A 375 24.42 11.57 -12.29
N ARG A 376 24.15 11.48 -13.60
CA ARG A 376 23.71 12.61 -14.45
C ARG A 376 22.37 12.27 -15.07
N TYR A 377 21.42 13.18 -15.00
CA TYR A 377 20.12 13.04 -15.66
C TYR A 377 20.13 13.78 -17.01
N THR A 378 19.66 13.12 -18.07
CA THR A 378 19.45 13.77 -19.37
C THR A 378 18.19 14.66 -19.31
N ALA A 379 18.07 15.61 -20.24
CA ALA A 379 16.86 16.44 -20.32
C ALA A 379 15.61 15.62 -20.64
N ASP A 380 15.79 14.57 -21.47
CA ASP A 380 14.70 13.64 -21.82
C ASP A 380 14.28 12.77 -20.62
N ALA A 381 15.23 12.40 -19.74
CA ALA A 381 14.92 11.67 -18.51
C ALA A 381 14.04 12.51 -17.58
N LEU A 382 14.34 13.79 -17.38
CA LEU A 382 13.55 14.69 -16.55
C LEU A 382 12.15 14.92 -17.14
N ARG A 383 12.05 15.09 -18.45
CA ARG A 383 10.77 15.22 -19.14
C ARG A 383 9.96 13.94 -19.01
N ALA A 384 10.57 12.77 -19.25
CA ALA A 384 9.93 11.47 -19.08
C ALA A 384 9.45 11.27 -17.64
N ALA A 385 10.23 11.65 -16.62
CA ALA A 385 9.83 11.55 -15.22
C ALA A 385 8.54 12.32 -14.93
N VAL A 386 8.38 13.53 -15.49
CA VAL A 386 7.16 14.32 -15.29
C VAL A 386 5.99 13.78 -16.10
N GLU A 387 6.15 13.54 -17.40
CA GLU A 387 5.08 13.13 -18.29
C GLU A 387 4.53 11.74 -17.90
N LEU A 388 5.43 10.80 -17.60
CA LEU A 388 5.03 9.43 -17.28
C LEU A 388 4.48 9.34 -15.84
N SER A 389 5.04 10.07 -14.87
CA SER A 389 4.46 10.11 -13.52
C SER A 389 3.09 10.79 -13.53
N HIS A 390 2.89 11.84 -14.33
CA HIS A 390 1.58 12.48 -14.51
C HIS A 390 0.56 11.51 -15.10
N ARG A 391 0.99 10.68 -16.05
CA ARG A 391 0.13 9.73 -16.77
C ARG A 391 -0.19 8.48 -15.95
N TYR A 392 0.76 7.96 -15.20
CA TYR A 392 0.68 6.62 -14.61
C TYR A 392 0.56 6.60 -13.08
N ILE A 393 0.96 7.67 -12.38
CA ILE A 393 0.85 7.79 -10.93
C ILE A 393 -0.29 8.77 -10.62
N GLY A 394 -1.48 8.24 -10.33
CA GLY A 394 -2.71 9.04 -10.13
C GLY A 394 -2.94 9.49 -8.70
N ASP A 395 -2.41 8.77 -7.72
CA ASP A 395 -2.60 8.96 -6.29
C ASP A 395 -1.84 10.14 -5.69
N ARG A 396 -0.82 10.64 -6.38
CA ARG A 396 0.03 11.76 -5.97
C ARG A 396 0.00 12.90 -6.97
N LYS A 397 0.42 14.09 -6.53
CA LYS A 397 0.43 15.31 -7.32
C LYS A 397 1.83 15.72 -7.79
N LEU A 398 1.89 16.41 -8.91
CA LEU A 398 3.12 17.10 -9.33
C LEU A 398 3.40 18.28 -8.38
N PRO A 399 4.68 18.62 -8.13
CA PRO A 399 5.90 18.00 -8.69
C PRO A 399 6.39 16.78 -7.90
N ASP A 400 5.83 16.52 -6.72
CA ASP A 400 6.31 15.54 -5.74
C ASP A 400 6.54 14.15 -6.34
N LYS A 401 5.51 13.59 -7.02
CA LYS A 401 5.63 12.29 -7.69
C LYS A 401 6.74 12.21 -8.75
N ALA A 402 7.04 13.32 -9.43
CA ALA A 402 8.11 13.35 -10.42
C ALA A 402 9.49 13.50 -9.76
N ILE A 403 9.55 14.15 -8.61
CA ILE A 403 10.74 14.23 -7.76
C ILE A 403 11.07 12.84 -7.22
N ASP A 404 10.07 12.12 -6.68
CA ASP A 404 10.24 10.75 -6.21
C ASP A 404 10.80 9.84 -7.32
N VAL A 405 10.30 9.97 -8.55
CA VAL A 405 10.77 9.17 -9.68
C VAL A 405 12.25 9.40 -9.96
N ILE A 406 12.73 10.65 -9.98
CA ILE A 406 14.17 10.91 -10.21
C ILE A 406 15.03 10.45 -9.04
N ASP A 407 14.53 10.60 -7.82
CA ASP A 407 15.22 10.16 -6.61
C ASP A 407 15.34 8.63 -6.58
N GLU A 408 14.25 7.90 -6.79
CA GLU A 408 14.23 6.44 -6.83
C GLU A 408 15.04 5.87 -8.01
N THR A 409 14.98 6.51 -9.17
CA THR A 409 15.81 6.11 -10.32
C THR A 409 17.30 6.28 -10.01
N GLY A 410 17.68 7.34 -9.32
CA GLY A 410 19.04 7.57 -8.85
C GLY A 410 19.48 6.54 -7.81
N ALA A 411 18.63 6.28 -6.82
CA ALA A 411 18.86 5.28 -5.78
C ALA A 411 19.00 3.87 -6.35
N ALA A 412 18.19 3.50 -7.35
CA ALA A 412 18.28 2.20 -8.03
C ALA A 412 19.68 1.96 -8.65
N GLN A 413 20.33 3.03 -9.17
CA GLN A 413 21.71 2.90 -9.68
C GLN A 413 22.74 2.68 -8.56
N MET A 414 22.47 3.10 -7.32
CA MET A 414 23.37 2.83 -6.20
C MET A 414 23.37 1.36 -5.79
N LEU A 415 22.28 0.64 -6.02
CA LEU A 415 22.16 -0.81 -5.73
C LEU A 415 22.89 -1.68 -6.76
N VAL A 416 23.21 -1.13 -7.94
CA VAL A 416 23.94 -1.87 -8.99
C VAL A 416 25.44 -1.90 -8.64
N PRO A 417 26.14 -3.05 -8.79
CA PRO A 417 27.58 -3.16 -8.63
C PRO A 417 28.33 -2.09 -9.42
N GLU A 418 29.39 -1.53 -8.84
CA GLU A 418 30.09 -0.36 -9.39
C GLU A 418 30.56 -0.54 -10.84
N SER A 419 30.95 -1.78 -11.22
CA SER A 419 31.37 -2.14 -12.57
C SER A 419 30.25 -2.08 -13.63
N ARG A 420 28.98 -2.15 -13.19
CA ARG A 420 27.80 -2.13 -14.09
C ARG A 420 26.97 -0.87 -13.92
N ARG A 421 27.33 0.02 -12.98
CA ARG A 421 26.62 1.26 -12.67
C ARG A 421 26.67 2.23 -13.83
N ARG A 422 25.49 2.69 -14.27
CA ARG A 422 25.38 3.73 -15.28
C ARG A 422 25.55 5.10 -14.65
N LYS A 423 26.50 5.89 -15.17
CA LYS A 423 26.71 7.27 -14.71
C LYS A 423 25.70 8.27 -15.27
N THR A 424 25.00 7.91 -16.34
CA THR A 424 24.01 8.77 -17.00
C THR A 424 22.67 8.05 -17.04
N ILE A 425 21.64 8.70 -16.52
CA ILE A 425 20.26 8.23 -16.51
C ILE A 425 19.54 8.83 -17.71
N THR A 426 18.96 7.98 -18.54
CA THR A 426 18.18 8.33 -19.72
C THR A 426 16.68 8.08 -19.47
N ALA A 427 15.83 8.40 -20.43
CA ALA A 427 14.40 8.13 -20.35
C ALA A 427 14.09 6.64 -20.07
N ARG A 428 14.95 5.72 -20.55
CA ARG A 428 14.76 4.27 -20.40
C ARG A 428 14.86 3.82 -18.93
N GLU A 429 15.80 4.35 -18.17
CA GLU A 429 15.93 4.04 -16.73
C GLU A 429 14.74 4.61 -15.94
N VAL A 430 14.28 5.79 -16.33
CA VAL A 430 13.06 6.41 -15.73
C VAL A 430 11.81 5.59 -16.06
N GLU A 431 11.66 5.13 -17.30
CA GLU A 431 10.57 4.25 -17.72
C GLU A 431 10.52 2.95 -16.88
N ALA A 432 11.69 2.34 -16.66
CA ALA A 432 11.79 1.13 -15.84
C ALA A 432 11.43 1.39 -14.37
N CYS A 433 11.86 2.52 -13.81
CA CYS A 433 11.53 2.92 -12.46
C CYS A 433 10.01 3.16 -12.29
N ILE A 434 9.40 3.91 -13.21
CA ILE A 434 7.96 4.18 -13.19
C ILE A 434 7.16 2.88 -13.36
N ALA A 435 7.62 1.95 -14.20
CA ALA A 435 7.00 0.65 -14.34
C ALA A 435 6.91 -0.09 -12.99
N THR A 436 7.97 -0.01 -12.20
CA THR A 436 8.00 -0.60 -10.85
C THR A 436 7.10 0.16 -9.88
N MET A 437 7.21 1.50 -9.81
CA MET A 437 6.41 2.35 -8.91
C MET A 437 4.91 2.23 -9.18
N ALA A 438 4.52 2.30 -10.44
CA ALA A 438 3.12 2.22 -10.86
C ALA A 438 2.60 0.79 -11.04
N ARG A 439 3.42 -0.22 -10.73
CA ARG A 439 3.11 -1.66 -10.90
C ARG A 439 2.63 -2.02 -12.31
N ILE A 440 3.29 -1.44 -13.30
CA ILE A 440 2.99 -1.65 -14.72
C ILE A 440 4.08 -2.51 -15.33
N PRO A 441 3.76 -3.44 -16.23
CA PRO A 441 4.79 -4.15 -16.97
C PRO A 441 5.71 -3.17 -17.71
N PRO A 442 7.04 -3.33 -17.64
CA PRO A 442 8.00 -2.41 -18.28
C PRO A 442 7.75 -2.21 -19.78
N LYS A 443 7.20 -3.22 -20.44
CA LYS A 443 6.84 -3.18 -21.88
C LYS A 443 5.73 -2.19 -22.22
N SER A 444 4.82 -1.89 -21.27
CA SER A 444 3.71 -0.95 -21.51
C SER A 444 4.09 0.51 -21.31
N VAL A 445 5.24 0.79 -20.72
CA VAL A 445 5.77 2.15 -20.51
C VAL A 445 6.74 2.54 -21.64
N SER A 446 7.39 1.54 -22.26
CA SER A 446 8.39 1.73 -23.31
C SER A 446 7.78 1.90 -24.71
N ARG A 447 8.56 2.41 -25.65
CA ARG A 447 8.21 2.52 -27.08
C ARG A 447 7.88 1.19 -27.77
N ASP A 448 8.19 0.04 -27.15
CA ASP A 448 7.90 -1.32 -27.64
C ASP A 448 6.39 -1.65 -27.68
N ASP A 449 5.54 -0.81 -27.06
CA ASP A 449 4.07 -0.96 -27.11
C ASP A 449 3.54 -1.01 -28.57
N ARG A 450 4.25 -0.36 -29.51
CA ARG A 450 3.89 -0.36 -30.94
C ARG A 450 4.04 -1.74 -31.59
N GLU A 451 5.08 -2.51 -31.23
CA GLU A 451 5.29 -3.85 -31.77
C GLU A 451 4.26 -4.85 -31.22
N VAL A 452 3.95 -4.74 -29.93
CA VAL A 452 2.89 -5.55 -29.30
C VAL A 452 1.55 -5.28 -29.96
N LEU A 453 1.17 -4.01 -30.16
CA LEU A 453 -0.08 -3.62 -30.82
C LEU A 453 -0.11 -4.02 -32.31
N LYS A 454 1.05 -4.01 -33.00
CA LYS A 454 1.14 -4.44 -34.38
C LYS A 454 0.84 -5.93 -34.54
N ASN A 455 1.35 -6.75 -33.63
CA ASN A 455 1.24 -8.20 -33.67
C ASN A 455 0.00 -8.74 -32.92
N LEU A 456 -0.70 -7.89 -32.15
CA LEU A 456 -1.80 -8.27 -31.25
C LEU A 456 -2.88 -9.11 -31.95
N ASP A 457 -3.26 -8.76 -33.18
CA ASP A 457 -4.27 -9.50 -33.96
C ASP A 457 -3.80 -10.94 -34.23
N ARG A 458 -2.59 -11.11 -34.73
CA ARG A 458 -2.00 -12.41 -35.02
C ARG A 458 -1.88 -13.25 -33.76
N ASP A 459 -1.37 -12.67 -32.69
CA ASP A 459 -1.08 -13.39 -31.45
C ASP A 459 -2.39 -13.86 -30.78
N LEU A 460 -3.45 -13.03 -30.79
CA LEU A 460 -4.77 -13.43 -30.31
C LEU A 460 -5.41 -14.53 -31.15
N LYS A 461 -5.34 -14.43 -32.50
CA LYS A 461 -5.88 -15.46 -33.40
C LYS A 461 -5.16 -16.80 -33.29
N THR A 462 -3.89 -16.79 -32.91
CA THR A 462 -3.12 -18.02 -32.62
C THR A 462 -3.59 -18.71 -31.35
N MET A 463 -4.09 -17.95 -30.37
CA MET A 463 -4.51 -18.48 -29.06
C MET A 463 -6.02 -18.76 -28.96
N VAL A 464 -6.85 -18.03 -29.71
CA VAL A 464 -8.31 -18.18 -29.70
C VAL A 464 -8.79 -18.44 -31.11
N PHE A 465 -9.42 -19.60 -31.30
CA PHE A 465 -9.82 -20.07 -32.64
C PHE A 465 -11.28 -19.73 -32.96
N GLY A 466 -11.55 -19.44 -34.25
CA GLY A 466 -12.89 -19.26 -34.78
C GLY A 466 -13.62 -17.99 -34.38
N GLN A 467 -12.88 -17.00 -33.89
CA GLN A 467 -13.42 -15.68 -33.50
C GLN A 467 -12.67 -14.52 -34.18
N ASP A 468 -12.22 -14.76 -35.41
CA ASP A 468 -11.36 -13.81 -36.12
C ASP A 468 -11.99 -12.42 -36.26
N ALA A 469 -13.26 -12.34 -36.63
CA ALA A 469 -14.01 -11.08 -36.77
C ALA A 469 -14.13 -10.33 -35.44
N ALA A 470 -14.39 -11.06 -34.34
CA ALA A 470 -14.47 -10.47 -33.01
C ALA A 470 -13.11 -9.93 -32.54
N ILE A 471 -12.02 -10.66 -32.80
CA ILE A 471 -10.66 -10.26 -32.50
C ILE A 471 -10.25 -9.02 -33.32
N GLU A 472 -10.54 -8.99 -34.62
CA GLU A 472 -10.27 -7.83 -35.48
C GLU A 472 -10.97 -6.57 -35.01
N ALA A 473 -12.25 -6.68 -34.65
CA ALA A 473 -13.03 -5.56 -34.11
C ALA A 473 -12.42 -5.05 -32.79
N LEU A 474 -12.06 -5.96 -31.88
CA LEU A 474 -11.43 -5.62 -30.59
C LEU A 474 -10.09 -4.93 -30.78
N VAL A 475 -9.22 -5.52 -31.62
CA VAL A 475 -7.86 -4.99 -31.87
C VAL A 475 -7.92 -3.63 -32.56
N SER A 476 -8.85 -3.43 -33.52
CA SER A 476 -9.08 -2.14 -34.17
C SER A 476 -9.48 -1.07 -33.17
N ALA A 477 -10.41 -1.38 -32.26
CA ALA A 477 -10.88 -0.45 -31.23
C ALA A 477 -9.76 -0.10 -30.24
N ILE A 478 -8.94 -1.08 -29.81
CA ILE A 478 -7.80 -0.85 -28.95
C ILE A 478 -6.73 0.01 -29.64
N LYS A 479 -6.42 -0.26 -30.92
CA LYS A 479 -5.47 0.54 -31.71
C LYS A 479 -5.92 1.99 -31.84
N LEU A 480 -7.20 2.23 -32.09
CA LEU A 480 -7.80 3.57 -32.15
C LEU A 480 -7.63 4.33 -30.81
N ALA A 481 -7.93 3.66 -29.70
CA ALA A 481 -7.77 4.22 -28.37
C ALA A 481 -6.31 4.57 -28.05
N ARG A 482 -5.37 3.68 -28.38
CA ARG A 482 -3.92 3.88 -28.15
C ARG A 482 -3.27 4.88 -29.12
N ALA A 483 -3.88 5.14 -30.27
CA ALA A 483 -3.44 6.20 -31.19
C ALA A 483 -3.71 7.62 -30.67
N GLY A 484 -4.36 7.79 -29.52
CA GLY A 484 -4.66 9.08 -28.92
C GLY A 484 -5.89 9.77 -29.52
N LEU A 485 -6.70 9.05 -30.29
CA LEU A 485 -7.91 9.58 -30.94
C LEU A 485 -9.16 9.48 -30.05
N ARG A 486 -8.98 9.05 -28.79
CA ARG A 486 -10.05 8.99 -27.78
C ARG A 486 -10.02 10.20 -26.85
N ASP A 487 -11.11 10.40 -26.11
CA ASP A 487 -11.18 11.33 -25.01
C ASP A 487 -10.24 10.88 -23.87
N PRO A 488 -9.28 11.70 -23.43
CA PRO A 488 -8.29 11.34 -22.40
C PRO A 488 -8.91 11.08 -21.02
N GLU A 489 -10.14 11.54 -20.79
CA GLU A 489 -10.83 11.36 -19.51
C GLU A 489 -11.58 10.02 -19.39
N LYS A 490 -11.70 9.25 -20.48
CA LYS A 490 -12.40 7.95 -20.47
C LYS A 490 -11.46 6.76 -20.32
N PRO A 491 -11.97 5.55 -19.96
CA PRO A 491 -11.20 4.30 -19.97
C PRO A 491 -10.56 4.01 -21.34
N ILE A 492 -9.54 3.14 -21.41
CA ILE A 492 -8.89 2.74 -22.70
C ILE A 492 -9.94 2.24 -23.69
N GLY A 493 -10.94 1.51 -23.21
CA GLY A 493 -12.07 1.09 -24.00
C GLY A 493 -13.08 0.35 -23.13
N SER A 494 -14.35 0.47 -23.52
CA SER A 494 -15.49 -0.18 -22.86
C SER A 494 -16.20 -1.07 -23.89
N TYR A 495 -15.99 -2.38 -23.77
CA TYR A 495 -16.41 -3.37 -24.76
C TYR A 495 -17.49 -4.30 -24.22
N LEU A 496 -18.52 -4.55 -25.00
CA LEU A 496 -19.53 -5.55 -24.70
C LEU A 496 -19.35 -6.77 -25.62
N PHE A 497 -19.01 -7.93 -25.04
CA PHE A 497 -18.89 -9.20 -25.73
C PHE A 497 -20.21 -9.95 -25.67
N SER A 498 -20.88 -10.11 -26.78
CA SER A 498 -22.15 -10.84 -26.89
C SER A 498 -21.97 -12.17 -27.61
N GLY A 499 -22.80 -13.15 -27.31
CA GLY A 499 -22.80 -14.43 -27.99
C GLY A 499 -23.03 -15.63 -27.06
N PRO A 500 -23.14 -16.86 -27.60
CA PRO A 500 -23.42 -18.06 -26.85
C PRO A 500 -22.40 -18.35 -25.72
N THR A 501 -22.80 -19.16 -24.76
CA THR A 501 -21.88 -19.62 -23.71
C THR A 501 -20.80 -20.55 -24.31
N GLY A 502 -19.58 -20.48 -23.79
CA GLY A 502 -18.49 -21.40 -24.17
C GLY A 502 -17.86 -21.15 -25.56
N VAL A 503 -18.09 -20.03 -26.20
CA VAL A 503 -17.50 -19.66 -27.51
C VAL A 503 -16.14 -18.93 -27.37
N GLY A 504 -15.68 -18.63 -26.15
CA GLY A 504 -14.36 -18.05 -25.93
C GLY A 504 -14.32 -16.60 -25.48
N LYS A 505 -15.44 -15.94 -25.12
CA LYS A 505 -15.49 -14.54 -24.65
C LYS A 505 -14.51 -14.24 -23.53
N THR A 506 -14.57 -14.99 -22.45
CA THR A 506 -13.67 -14.86 -21.28
C THR A 506 -12.21 -15.20 -21.63
N GLU A 507 -12.00 -16.14 -22.57
CA GLU A 507 -10.66 -16.53 -23.03
C GLU A 507 -10.00 -15.42 -23.84
N VAL A 508 -10.72 -14.71 -24.72
CA VAL A 508 -10.20 -13.55 -25.45
C VAL A 508 -9.75 -12.46 -24.47
N ALA A 509 -10.54 -12.16 -23.43
CA ALA A 509 -10.15 -11.18 -22.42
C ALA A 509 -8.88 -11.60 -21.66
N ARG A 510 -8.76 -12.89 -21.30
CA ARG A 510 -7.57 -13.44 -20.64
C ARG A 510 -6.33 -13.39 -21.52
N GLN A 511 -6.45 -13.78 -22.79
CA GLN A 511 -5.34 -13.76 -23.72
C GLN A 511 -4.93 -12.33 -24.09
N LEU A 512 -5.90 -11.39 -24.18
CA LEU A 512 -5.61 -9.97 -24.36
C LEU A 512 -4.73 -9.45 -23.21
N ALA A 513 -5.13 -9.70 -21.96
CA ALA A 513 -4.37 -9.29 -20.79
C ALA A 513 -2.94 -9.89 -20.81
N ARG A 514 -2.83 -11.20 -21.11
CA ARG A 514 -1.53 -11.90 -21.20
C ARG A 514 -0.63 -11.34 -22.31
N THR A 515 -1.17 -11.09 -23.50
CA THR A 515 -0.42 -10.56 -24.65
C THR A 515 0.03 -9.14 -24.42
N MET A 516 -0.82 -8.32 -23.78
CA MET A 516 -0.46 -6.96 -23.41
C MET A 516 0.41 -6.89 -22.15
N GLY A 517 0.58 -8.00 -21.44
CA GLY A 517 1.35 -8.07 -20.19
C GLY A 517 0.73 -7.29 -19.04
N ILE A 518 -0.59 -7.15 -19.00
CA ILE A 518 -1.34 -6.47 -17.94
C ILE A 518 -2.18 -7.48 -17.14
N GLU A 519 -2.54 -7.11 -15.91
CA GLU A 519 -3.35 -7.95 -15.03
C GLU A 519 -4.79 -8.06 -15.52
N ILE A 520 -5.45 -9.18 -15.21
CA ILE A 520 -6.88 -9.35 -15.43
C ILE A 520 -7.63 -9.46 -14.11
N THR A 521 -8.52 -8.52 -13.87
CA THR A 521 -9.43 -8.53 -12.72
C THR A 521 -10.80 -8.98 -13.18
N ARG A 522 -11.28 -10.11 -12.66
CA ARG A 522 -12.56 -10.71 -13.04
C ARG A 522 -13.55 -10.68 -11.91
N PHE A 523 -14.77 -10.20 -12.21
CA PHE A 523 -15.94 -10.30 -11.35
C PHE A 523 -17.06 -11.05 -12.07
N ASP A 524 -17.63 -12.04 -11.42
CA ASP A 524 -18.82 -12.77 -11.90
C ASP A 524 -20.06 -12.04 -11.39
N MET A 525 -20.83 -11.48 -12.29
CA MET A 525 -22.00 -10.67 -11.94
C MET A 525 -23.16 -11.47 -11.36
N SER A 526 -23.13 -12.78 -11.46
CA SER A 526 -24.09 -13.66 -10.75
C SER A 526 -23.98 -13.56 -9.21
N GLU A 527 -22.83 -13.12 -8.68
CA GLU A 527 -22.65 -12.87 -7.25
C GLU A 527 -23.21 -11.50 -6.81
N TYR A 528 -23.53 -10.61 -7.76
CA TYR A 528 -23.93 -9.22 -7.53
C TYR A 528 -25.35 -8.92 -8.04
N MET A 529 -26.25 -9.87 -7.86
CA MET A 529 -27.67 -9.74 -8.26
C MET A 529 -28.48 -8.89 -7.27
N GLU A 530 -28.05 -8.82 -6.02
CA GLU A 530 -28.75 -8.13 -4.96
C GLU A 530 -28.10 -6.77 -4.65
N ARG A 531 -28.91 -5.79 -4.24
CA ARG A 531 -28.45 -4.43 -3.97
C ARG A 531 -27.34 -4.37 -2.91
N HIS A 532 -27.43 -5.16 -1.86
CA HIS A 532 -26.42 -5.18 -0.80
C HIS A 532 -25.08 -5.76 -1.26
N THR A 533 -25.08 -6.66 -2.25
CA THR A 533 -23.83 -7.22 -2.81
C THR A 533 -23.13 -6.20 -3.72
N VAL A 534 -23.88 -5.31 -4.40
CA VAL A 534 -23.29 -4.20 -5.17
C VAL A 534 -22.53 -3.23 -4.27
N SER A 535 -23.04 -2.98 -3.06
CA SER A 535 -22.33 -2.15 -2.08
C SER A 535 -20.95 -2.72 -1.69
N ARG A 536 -20.73 -4.02 -1.80
CA ARG A 536 -19.41 -4.63 -1.57
C ARG A 536 -18.40 -4.29 -2.68
N LEU A 537 -18.86 -3.93 -3.88
CA LEU A 537 -17.99 -3.52 -4.99
C LEU A 537 -17.42 -2.11 -4.79
N ILE A 538 -18.20 -1.19 -4.19
CA ILE A 538 -17.86 0.23 -4.03
C ILE A 538 -17.60 0.64 -2.57
N GLY A 539 -17.76 -0.29 -1.63
CA GLY A 539 -17.73 -0.04 -0.18
C GLY A 539 -19.14 0.15 0.40
N ALA A 540 -19.29 -0.07 1.71
CA ALA A 540 -20.55 0.14 2.40
C ALA A 540 -20.74 1.63 2.74
N PRO A 541 -21.97 2.18 2.68
CA PRO A 541 -22.25 3.55 3.11
C PRO A 541 -21.96 3.76 4.60
N PRO A 542 -21.64 4.98 5.04
CA PRO A 542 -21.46 5.30 6.45
C PRO A 542 -22.64 4.84 7.31
N GLY A 543 -22.36 4.13 8.42
CA GLY A 543 -23.36 3.60 9.34
C GLY A 543 -23.79 2.15 9.10
N TYR A 544 -23.28 1.49 8.08
CA TYR A 544 -23.46 0.04 7.86
C TYR A 544 -22.25 -0.76 8.34
N VAL A 545 -22.48 -2.03 8.71
CA VAL A 545 -21.40 -2.96 9.10
C VAL A 545 -20.45 -3.16 7.92
N GLY A 546 -19.15 -2.95 8.15
CA GLY A 546 -18.13 -3.05 7.10
C GLY A 546 -17.82 -1.72 6.38
N PHE A 547 -18.27 -0.57 6.88
CA PHE A 547 -17.94 0.76 6.36
C PHE A 547 -16.44 1.03 6.24
N ASP A 548 -15.62 0.51 7.17
CA ASP A 548 -14.16 0.67 7.12
C ASP A 548 -13.46 -0.20 6.05
N GLN A 549 -14.20 -1.11 5.40
CA GLN A 549 -13.69 -1.94 4.31
C GLN A 549 -13.90 -1.22 2.98
N GLY A 550 -12.81 -1.08 2.20
CA GLY A 550 -12.87 -0.57 0.83
C GLY A 550 -13.77 -1.43 -0.06
N GLY A 551 -14.17 -0.90 -1.23
CA GLY A 551 -14.92 -1.66 -2.20
C GLY A 551 -14.03 -2.64 -2.98
N LEU A 552 -14.48 -3.87 -3.19
CA LEU A 552 -13.69 -4.90 -3.89
C LEU A 552 -13.26 -4.45 -5.30
N LEU A 553 -14.13 -3.76 -6.04
CA LEU A 553 -13.83 -3.25 -7.38
C LEU A 553 -12.85 -2.07 -7.31
N THR A 554 -13.09 -1.14 -6.40
CA THR A 554 -12.25 0.04 -6.24
C THR A 554 -10.86 -0.31 -5.74
N ASP A 555 -10.75 -1.23 -4.79
CA ASP A 555 -9.46 -1.70 -4.27
C ASP A 555 -8.66 -2.50 -5.31
N ALA A 556 -9.34 -3.36 -6.08
CA ALA A 556 -8.68 -4.14 -7.13
C ALA A 556 -8.09 -3.24 -8.24
N ILE A 557 -8.81 -2.18 -8.64
CA ILE A 557 -8.31 -1.23 -9.64
C ILE A 557 -7.24 -0.30 -9.06
N ASP A 558 -7.34 0.07 -7.81
CA ASP A 558 -6.31 0.86 -7.13
C ASP A 558 -4.98 0.07 -7.02
N GLN A 559 -5.07 -1.23 -6.78
CA GLN A 559 -3.90 -2.13 -6.76
C GLN A 559 -3.33 -2.36 -8.17
N HIS A 560 -4.19 -2.46 -9.18
CA HIS A 560 -3.83 -2.72 -10.57
C HIS A 560 -4.47 -1.70 -11.52
N PRO A 561 -3.98 -0.44 -11.54
CA PRO A 561 -4.57 0.64 -12.32
C PRO A 561 -4.45 0.45 -13.84
N HIS A 562 -3.57 -0.47 -14.28
CA HIS A 562 -3.44 -0.92 -15.66
C HIS A 562 -3.86 -2.38 -15.76
N SER A 563 -5.13 -2.62 -16.00
CA SER A 563 -5.68 -3.97 -16.04
C SER A 563 -6.79 -4.11 -17.07
N VAL A 564 -7.09 -5.35 -17.40
CA VAL A 564 -8.36 -5.72 -18.04
C VAL A 564 -9.36 -6.00 -16.94
N LEU A 565 -10.40 -5.17 -16.84
CA LEU A 565 -11.53 -5.42 -15.96
C LEU A 565 -12.59 -6.21 -16.72
N LEU A 566 -12.78 -7.46 -16.32
CA LEU A 566 -13.76 -8.36 -16.91
C LEU A 566 -14.97 -8.52 -15.97
N LEU A 567 -16.13 -8.04 -16.42
CA LEU A 567 -17.42 -8.24 -15.77
C LEU A 567 -18.17 -9.33 -16.53
N ASP A 568 -18.18 -10.54 -15.97
CA ASP A 568 -18.75 -11.71 -16.63
C ASP A 568 -20.27 -11.81 -16.34
N GLU A 569 -21.08 -12.12 -17.36
CA GLU A 569 -22.54 -12.26 -17.27
C GLU A 569 -23.25 -10.98 -16.75
N ILE A 570 -22.93 -9.83 -17.35
CA ILE A 570 -23.40 -8.50 -16.91
C ILE A 570 -24.92 -8.37 -16.82
N GLU A 571 -25.68 -9.16 -17.61
CA GLU A 571 -27.15 -9.21 -17.58
C GLU A 571 -27.73 -9.69 -16.24
N LYS A 572 -26.93 -10.36 -15.41
CA LYS A 572 -27.34 -10.83 -14.09
C LYS A 572 -27.14 -9.79 -12.97
N ALA A 573 -26.39 -8.73 -13.25
CA ALA A 573 -26.08 -7.69 -12.29
C ALA A 573 -27.32 -6.88 -11.86
N HIS A 574 -27.32 -6.43 -10.61
CA HIS A 574 -28.34 -5.48 -10.15
C HIS A 574 -28.30 -4.17 -10.95
N PRO A 575 -29.44 -3.53 -11.24
CA PRO A 575 -29.52 -2.28 -12.01
C PRO A 575 -28.64 -1.15 -11.51
N ASP A 576 -28.40 -1.04 -10.21
CA ASP A 576 -27.53 0.01 -9.61
C ASP A 576 -26.09 -0.09 -10.12
N LEU A 577 -25.61 -1.28 -10.52
CA LEU A 577 -24.27 -1.45 -11.09
C LEU A 577 -24.13 -0.71 -12.43
N PHE A 578 -25.18 -0.69 -13.26
CA PHE A 578 -25.12 0.02 -14.53
C PHE A 578 -24.92 1.52 -14.34
N ASN A 579 -25.49 2.13 -13.29
CA ASN A 579 -25.28 3.54 -12.98
C ASN A 579 -23.81 3.82 -12.58
N ILE A 580 -23.20 2.90 -11.88
CA ILE A 580 -21.76 2.97 -11.52
C ILE A 580 -20.89 2.87 -12.79
N LEU A 581 -21.20 1.90 -13.66
CA LEU A 581 -20.47 1.72 -14.91
C LEU A 581 -20.63 2.91 -15.87
N LEU A 582 -21.80 3.56 -15.89
CA LEU A 582 -22.01 4.80 -16.65
C LEU A 582 -21.03 5.88 -16.17
N GLN A 583 -20.87 6.05 -14.87
CA GLN A 583 -19.92 7.01 -14.32
C GLN A 583 -18.47 6.67 -14.70
N VAL A 584 -18.09 5.39 -14.64
CA VAL A 584 -16.76 4.92 -15.06
C VAL A 584 -16.52 5.20 -16.54
N MET A 585 -17.50 4.88 -17.41
CA MET A 585 -17.37 5.05 -18.86
C MET A 585 -17.34 6.52 -19.30
N ASP A 586 -18.02 7.44 -18.57
CA ASP A 586 -18.06 8.86 -18.92
C ASP A 586 -16.86 9.64 -18.41
N TYR A 587 -16.45 9.39 -17.15
CA TYR A 587 -15.45 10.21 -16.46
C TYR A 587 -14.14 9.47 -16.16
N GLY A 588 -14.05 8.17 -16.46
CA GLY A 588 -12.86 7.37 -16.15
C GLY A 588 -12.49 7.34 -14.69
N LYS A 589 -13.39 7.71 -13.80
CA LYS A 589 -13.16 7.78 -12.34
C LYS A 589 -14.39 7.30 -11.59
N LEU A 590 -14.15 6.66 -10.46
CA LEU A 590 -15.22 6.24 -9.55
C LEU A 590 -14.86 6.71 -8.14
N THR A 591 -15.81 7.35 -7.47
CA THR A 591 -15.63 7.70 -6.06
C THR A 591 -16.30 6.63 -5.21
N ASP A 592 -15.54 6.02 -4.31
CA ASP A 592 -16.07 5.06 -3.34
C ASP A 592 -16.89 5.77 -2.23
N HIS A 593 -17.56 5.01 -1.39
CA HIS A 593 -18.34 5.57 -0.29
C HIS A 593 -17.48 6.25 0.79
N ASN A 594 -16.16 5.98 0.83
CA ASN A 594 -15.20 6.64 1.72
C ASN A 594 -14.69 7.98 1.14
N GLY A 595 -15.15 8.34 -0.07
CA GLY A 595 -14.72 9.54 -0.78
C GLY A 595 -13.36 9.40 -1.49
N LYS A 596 -12.81 8.17 -1.58
CA LYS A 596 -11.61 7.89 -2.38
C LYS A 596 -11.97 7.85 -3.86
N ILE A 597 -11.23 8.59 -4.67
CA ILE A 597 -11.37 8.62 -6.12
C ILE A 597 -10.41 7.60 -6.72
N VAL A 598 -10.96 6.60 -7.43
CA VAL A 598 -10.20 5.57 -8.13
C VAL A 598 -10.22 5.85 -9.64
N ASP A 599 -9.05 5.72 -10.27
CA ASP A 599 -8.82 6.08 -11.67
C ASP A 599 -8.94 4.85 -12.59
N PHE A 600 -9.90 4.88 -13.51
CA PHE A 600 -10.17 3.83 -14.49
C PHE A 600 -9.66 4.18 -15.90
N ARG A 601 -9.02 5.33 -16.11
CA ARG A 601 -8.60 5.82 -17.44
C ARG A 601 -7.62 4.89 -18.15
N ASN A 602 -6.89 4.08 -17.40
CA ASN A 602 -5.95 3.12 -17.94
C ASN A 602 -6.47 1.66 -17.92
N VAL A 603 -7.76 1.48 -17.64
CA VAL A 603 -8.43 0.18 -17.60
C VAL A 603 -9.07 -0.13 -18.96
N ILE A 604 -9.01 -1.39 -19.38
CA ILE A 604 -9.80 -1.94 -20.49
C ILE A 604 -11.00 -2.64 -19.87
N LEU A 605 -12.18 -2.05 -20.00
CA LEU A 605 -13.43 -2.60 -19.47
C LEU A 605 -14.04 -3.56 -20.48
N ILE A 606 -14.18 -4.83 -20.13
CA ILE A 606 -14.82 -5.86 -20.93
C ILE A 606 -16.00 -6.42 -20.13
N MET A 607 -17.17 -6.37 -20.73
CA MET A 607 -18.40 -6.95 -20.19
C MET A 607 -18.84 -8.09 -21.07
N THR A 608 -19.21 -9.24 -20.50
CA THR A 608 -19.73 -10.35 -21.31
C THR A 608 -21.23 -10.52 -21.08
N THR A 609 -21.94 -10.91 -22.10
CA THR A 609 -23.37 -11.24 -22.02
C THR A 609 -23.69 -12.48 -22.85
N ASN A 610 -24.64 -13.26 -22.38
CA ASN A 610 -25.22 -14.39 -23.09
C ASN A 610 -26.61 -14.03 -23.68
N ALA A 611 -27.00 -12.76 -23.59
CA ALA A 611 -28.23 -12.27 -24.14
C ALA A 611 -28.32 -12.52 -25.66
N GLY A 612 -29.47 -12.94 -26.15
CA GLY A 612 -29.69 -13.33 -27.54
C GLY A 612 -29.48 -14.82 -27.84
N ALA A 613 -28.50 -15.48 -27.17
CA ALA A 613 -28.23 -16.90 -27.42
C ALA A 613 -29.37 -17.82 -26.93
N THR A 614 -30.00 -17.48 -25.81
CA THR A 614 -31.16 -18.20 -25.26
C THR A 614 -32.41 -18.05 -26.10
N GLU A 615 -32.59 -16.95 -26.81
CA GLU A 615 -33.74 -16.74 -27.71
C GLU A 615 -33.51 -17.46 -29.03
N LEU A 616 -32.30 -17.49 -29.56
CA LEU A 616 -31.93 -18.30 -30.73
C LEU A 616 -32.14 -19.80 -30.49
N ALA A 617 -31.85 -20.29 -29.32
CA ALA A 617 -32.07 -21.70 -28.96
C ALA A 617 -33.58 -22.06 -28.83
N LYS A 618 -34.42 -21.12 -28.38
CA LYS A 618 -35.86 -21.32 -28.26
C LYS A 618 -36.58 -21.31 -29.62
N GLN A 619 -36.07 -20.58 -30.60
CA GLN A 619 -36.67 -20.50 -31.96
C GLN A 619 -36.26 -21.66 -32.88
N ALA A 620 -35.20 -22.40 -32.55
CA ALA A 620 -34.81 -23.61 -33.32
C ALA A 620 -35.83 -24.76 -33.23
N ILE A 621 -36.91 -24.64 -32.44
CA ILE A 621 -37.98 -25.63 -32.29
C ILE A 621 -39.17 -25.31 -33.25
N GLY A 622 -39.12 -24.22 -34.04
CA GLY A 622 -40.17 -23.82 -35.00
C GLY A 622 -39.67 -23.84 -36.45
N PHE A 623 -40.46 -24.43 -37.35
CA PHE A 623 -40.22 -24.49 -38.79
C PHE A 623 -39.93 -23.12 -39.43
N GLY A 624 -38.65 -22.84 -39.72
CA GLY A 624 -38.24 -21.65 -40.46
C GLY A 624 -36.74 -21.48 -40.50
N SER A 625 -36.05 -22.10 -41.46
CA SER A 625 -34.62 -21.95 -41.74
C SER A 625 -34.31 -20.55 -42.32
N GLY A 626 -34.02 -19.61 -41.48
CA GLY A 626 -33.47 -18.33 -41.88
C GLY A 626 -32.62 -17.78 -40.72
N ILE A 627 -31.30 -17.88 -40.82
CA ILE A 627 -30.36 -17.19 -39.93
C ILE A 627 -30.55 -15.69 -40.17
N ARG A 628 -31.39 -15.04 -39.37
CA ARG A 628 -31.51 -13.57 -39.38
C ARG A 628 -30.42 -12.99 -38.49
N THR A 629 -29.38 -12.45 -39.10
CA THR A 629 -28.44 -11.50 -38.50
C THR A 629 -29.22 -10.30 -37.95
N GLY A 630 -29.42 -10.19 -36.64
CA GLY A 630 -30.12 -9.07 -36.01
C GLY A 630 -30.78 -9.36 -34.66
N HIS A 631 -31.00 -10.64 -34.31
CA HIS A 631 -31.68 -10.99 -33.05
C HIS A 631 -30.84 -10.70 -31.80
N ASP A 632 -29.50 -10.76 -31.90
CA ASP A 632 -28.61 -10.39 -30.80
C ASP A 632 -28.74 -8.91 -30.46
N GLU A 633 -28.92 -8.03 -31.46
CA GLU A 633 -29.10 -6.61 -31.22
C GLU A 633 -30.45 -6.31 -30.56
N GLU A 634 -31.52 -7.01 -30.91
CA GLU A 634 -32.80 -6.83 -30.25
C GLU A 634 -32.79 -7.25 -28.79
N ALA A 635 -32.12 -8.38 -28.46
CA ALA A 635 -31.98 -8.84 -27.09
C ALA A 635 -31.14 -7.86 -26.25
N ILE A 636 -30.04 -7.36 -26.82
CA ILE A 636 -29.21 -6.33 -26.20
C ILE A 636 -29.98 -5.04 -25.97
N ASN A 637 -30.83 -4.66 -26.98
CA ASN A 637 -31.66 -3.47 -26.92
C ASN A 637 -32.73 -3.52 -25.83
N ARG A 638 -33.23 -4.72 -25.49
CA ARG A 638 -34.21 -4.92 -24.41
C ARG A 638 -33.57 -4.92 -23.01
N LEU A 639 -32.36 -5.44 -22.91
CA LEU A 639 -31.67 -5.59 -21.62
C LEU A 639 -30.93 -4.33 -21.16
N PHE A 640 -30.34 -3.59 -22.08
CA PHE A 640 -29.54 -2.41 -21.78
C PHE A 640 -30.21 -1.13 -22.25
N THR A 641 -30.20 -0.13 -21.37
CA THR A 641 -30.75 1.19 -21.70
C THR A 641 -30.02 1.83 -22.89
N PRO A 642 -30.69 2.67 -23.70
CA PRO A 642 -30.03 3.40 -24.78
C PRO A 642 -28.81 4.19 -24.29
N GLU A 643 -28.88 4.74 -23.09
CA GLU A 643 -27.82 5.51 -22.46
C GLU A 643 -26.57 4.65 -22.25
N PHE A 644 -26.70 3.45 -21.68
CA PHE A 644 -25.59 2.53 -21.47
C PHE A 644 -24.95 2.08 -22.80
N ARG A 645 -25.79 1.76 -23.81
CA ARG A 645 -25.31 1.29 -25.10
C ARG A 645 -24.52 2.34 -25.89
N ASN A 646 -24.88 3.62 -25.75
CA ASN A 646 -24.21 4.73 -26.44
C ASN A 646 -22.85 5.06 -25.84
N ARG A 647 -22.49 4.52 -24.64
CA ARG A 647 -21.21 4.73 -23.99
C ARG A 647 -20.22 3.59 -24.23
N LEU A 648 -20.68 2.53 -24.92
CA LEU A 648 -19.80 1.44 -25.33
C LEU A 648 -19.00 1.86 -26.57
N ASP A 649 -17.68 1.64 -26.52
CA ASP A 649 -16.80 1.90 -27.66
C ASP A 649 -17.02 0.89 -28.79
N ALA A 650 -17.29 -0.38 -28.43
CA ALA A 650 -17.67 -1.40 -29.39
C ALA A 650 -18.55 -2.50 -28.76
N LYS A 651 -19.48 -3.00 -29.58
CA LYS A 651 -20.22 -4.25 -29.34
C LYS A 651 -19.58 -5.33 -30.21
N ILE A 652 -19.10 -6.38 -29.63
CA ILE A 652 -18.33 -7.43 -30.31
C ILE A 652 -19.09 -8.74 -30.18
N SER A 653 -19.61 -9.21 -31.31
CA SER A 653 -20.39 -10.45 -31.38
C SER A 653 -19.48 -11.65 -31.62
N PHE A 654 -19.65 -12.67 -30.80
CA PHE A 654 -18.96 -13.95 -30.90
C PHE A 654 -19.85 -14.99 -31.58
N ALA A 655 -19.36 -15.60 -32.64
CA ALA A 655 -20.08 -16.61 -33.40
C ALA A 655 -20.06 -17.97 -32.67
N PRO A 656 -21.06 -18.83 -32.92
CA PRO A 656 -20.97 -20.26 -32.54
C PRO A 656 -19.75 -20.94 -33.16
N LEU A 657 -19.15 -21.89 -32.44
CA LEU A 657 -17.97 -22.60 -32.91
C LEU A 657 -18.35 -23.63 -33.98
N SER A 658 -17.60 -23.65 -35.09
CA SER A 658 -17.73 -24.70 -36.10
C SER A 658 -17.11 -26.02 -35.60
N PRO A 659 -17.55 -27.19 -36.11
CA PRO A 659 -16.93 -28.48 -35.75
C PRO A 659 -15.42 -28.52 -35.99
N GLU A 660 -14.93 -27.92 -37.05
CA GLU A 660 -13.48 -27.81 -37.31
C GLU A 660 -12.75 -26.99 -36.25
N THR A 661 -13.37 -25.89 -35.81
CA THR A 661 -12.82 -25.05 -34.75
C THR A 661 -12.78 -25.80 -33.42
N ILE A 662 -13.82 -26.57 -33.11
CA ILE A 662 -13.84 -27.41 -31.89
C ILE A 662 -12.69 -28.42 -31.89
N GLY A 663 -12.38 -29.03 -33.06
CA GLY A 663 -11.23 -29.90 -33.19
C GLY A 663 -9.90 -29.18 -32.85
N ARG A 664 -9.72 -27.92 -33.27
CA ARG A 664 -8.53 -27.12 -32.89
C ARG A 664 -8.52 -26.78 -31.40
N VAL A 665 -9.67 -26.60 -30.80
CA VAL A 665 -9.77 -26.37 -29.34
C VAL A 665 -9.37 -27.64 -28.59
N VAL A 666 -9.75 -28.85 -29.07
CA VAL A 666 -9.28 -30.12 -28.52
C VAL A 666 -7.76 -30.21 -28.58
N ASP A 667 -7.16 -29.90 -29.74
CA ASP A 667 -5.69 -29.90 -29.89
C ASP A 667 -5.02 -28.97 -28.90
N LYS A 668 -5.56 -27.74 -28.68
CA LYS A 668 -5.06 -26.79 -27.69
C LYS A 668 -5.08 -27.37 -26.26
N PHE A 669 -6.15 -28.01 -25.86
CA PHE A 669 -6.24 -28.63 -24.53
C PHE A 669 -5.26 -29.80 -24.36
N VAL A 670 -5.03 -30.59 -25.42
CA VAL A 670 -4.06 -31.68 -25.39
C VAL A 670 -2.64 -31.12 -25.31
N LEU A 671 -2.31 -30.07 -26.08
CA LEU A 671 -1.03 -29.35 -25.98
C LEU A 671 -0.78 -28.79 -24.57
N GLN A 672 -1.79 -28.19 -23.96
CA GLN A 672 -1.68 -27.69 -22.58
C GLN A 672 -1.45 -28.85 -21.58
N LEU A 673 -2.01 -30.01 -21.84
CA LEU A 673 -1.75 -31.21 -21.04
C LEU A 673 -0.32 -31.72 -21.26
N GLU A 674 0.19 -31.69 -22.49
CA GLU A 674 1.60 -32.03 -22.78
C GLU A 674 2.58 -31.09 -22.08
N GLU A 675 2.32 -29.78 -22.09
CA GLU A 675 3.12 -28.81 -21.33
C GLU A 675 3.16 -29.14 -19.82
N GLN A 676 2.02 -29.56 -19.23
CA GLN A 676 1.97 -30.00 -17.84
C GLN A 676 2.76 -31.29 -17.57
N LEU A 677 2.92 -32.13 -18.59
CA LEU A 677 3.64 -33.40 -18.52
C LEU A 677 5.09 -33.30 -19.06
N ALA A 678 5.53 -32.12 -19.48
CA ALA A 678 6.87 -31.90 -20.04
C ALA A 678 7.98 -32.34 -19.07
N ASP A 679 7.86 -32.04 -17.78
CA ASP A 679 8.81 -32.45 -16.74
C ASP A 679 8.91 -33.99 -16.59
N ARG A 680 7.87 -34.70 -17.03
CA ARG A 680 7.82 -36.17 -17.03
C ARG A 680 8.18 -36.80 -18.38
N SER A 681 8.53 -35.97 -19.39
CA SER A 681 8.90 -36.42 -20.74
C SER A 681 7.83 -37.30 -21.42
N VAL A 682 6.54 -36.95 -21.23
CA VAL A 682 5.42 -37.67 -21.86
C VAL A 682 4.85 -36.83 -23.01
N ILE A 683 4.70 -37.46 -24.18
CA ILE A 683 4.10 -36.89 -25.39
C ILE A 683 2.77 -37.58 -25.65
N ILE A 684 1.74 -36.81 -26.03
CA ILE A 684 0.39 -37.32 -26.29
C ILE A 684 0.08 -37.17 -27.80
N GLU A 685 0.02 -38.25 -28.53
CA GLU A 685 -0.40 -38.27 -29.92
C GLU A 685 -1.89 -38.62 -30.03
N LEU A 686 -2.69 -37.69 -30.56
CA LEU A 686 -4.12 -37.85 -30.75
C LEU A 686 -4.43 -38.26 -32.18
N ASP A 687 -5.06 -39.44 -32.36
CA ASP A 687 -5.54 -39.84 -33.65
C ASP A 687 -6.76 -39.03 -34.11
N ALA A 688 -6.97 -38.90 -35.41
CA ALA A 688 -8.07 -38.17 -36.01
C ALA A 688 -9.46 -38.65 -35.52
N SER A 689 -9.57 -39.96 -35.31
CA SER A 689 -10.83 -40.58 -34.76
C SER A 689 -11.11 -40.20 -33.31
N ALA A 690 -10.07 -40.15 -32.47
CA ALA A 690 -10.17 -39.71 -31.09
C ALA A 690 -10.45 -38.20 -30.98
N ARG A 691 -9.81 -37.40 -31.86
CA ARG A 691 -10.07 -35.97 -31.97
C ARG A 691 -11.52 -35.65 -32.28
N THR A 692 -12.08 -36.32 -33.28
CA THR A 692 -13.48 -36.13 -33.68
C THR A 692 -14.42 -36.56 -32.54
N TRP A 693 -14.16 -37.70 -31.90
CA TRP A 693 -14.94 -38.20 -30.77
C TRP A 693 -14.93 -37.23 -29.60
N LEU A 694 -13.76 -36.66 -29.23
CA LEU A 694 -13.65 -35.68 -28.17
C LEU A 694 -14.39 -34.38 -28.53
N ALA A 695 -14.31 -33.98 -29.79
CA ALA A 695 -15.03 -32.79 -30.29
C ALA A 695 -16.56 -32.96 -30.19
N GLU A 696 -17.08 -34.12 -30.59
CA GLU A 696 -18.51 -34.44 -30.50
C GLU A 696 -19.01 -34.55 -29.06
N LYS A 697 -18.28 -35.22 -28.18
CA LYS A 697 -18.64 -35.35 -26.76
C LYS A 697 -18.44 -34.09 -25.95
N GLY A 698 -17.46 -33.26 -26.35
CA GLY A 698 -17.09 -32.05 -25.65
C GLY A 698 -17.85 -30.81 -26.09
N TYR A 699 -18.71 -30.91 -27.09
CA TYR A 699 -19.53 -29.83 -27.60
C TYR A 699 -21.00 -30.01 -27.23
N ASP A 700 -21.59 -28.98 -26.70
CA ASP A 700 -23.03 -28.89 -26.42
C ASP A 700 -23.60 -27.63 -27.09
N PRO A 701 -24.72 -27.71 -27.82
CA PRO A 701 -25.31 -26.55 -28.50
C PRO A 701 -25.67 -25.39 -27.59
N LEU A 702 -25.94 -25.64 -26.29
CA LEU A 702 -26.29 -24.62 -25.29
C LEU A 702 -25.08 -24.10 -24.54
N PHE A 703 -24.10 -24.98 -24.25
CA PHE A 703 -22.94 -24.68 -23.41
C PHE A 703 -21.62 -24.53 -24.20
N GLY A 704 -21.66 -24.67 -25.54
CA GLY A 704 -20.52 -24.58 -26.43
C GLY A 704 -19.42 -25.60 -26.10
N ALA A 705 -18.17 -25.17 -26.11
CA ALA A 705 -17.01 -26.01 -25.77
C ALA A 705 -16.73 -26.07 -24.24
N ARG A 706 -17.60 -25.56 -23.38
CA ARG A 706 -17.41 -25.60 -21.91
C ARG A 706 -17.30 -27.02 -21.33
N PRO A 707 -18.05 -28.05 -21.82
CA PRO A 707 -17.92 -29.40 -21.34
C PRO A 707 -16.58 -30.09 -21.73
N LEU A 708 -15.89 -29.59 -22.76
CA LEU A 708 -14.69 -30.22 -23.31
C LEU A 708 -13.57 -30.44 -22.27
N ALA A 709 -13.35 -29.48 -21.39
CA ALA A 709 -12.37 -29.60 -20.30
C ALA A 709 -12.68 -30.78 -19.38
N ARG A 710 -13.97 -31.00 -19.08
CA ARG A 710 -14.44 -32.11 -18.27
C ARG A 710 -14.31 -33.43 -19.00
N VAL A 711 -14.65 -33.48 -20.29
CA VAL A 711 -14.51 -34.68 -21.12
C VAL A 711 -13.03 -35.09 -21.20
N ILE A 712 -12.11 -34.15 -21.41
CA ILE A 712 -10.66 -34.42 -21.39
C ILE A 712 -10.20 -34.91 -20.01
N GLN A 713 -10.73 -34.35 -18.93
CA GLN A 713 -10.41 -34.79 -17.58
C GLN A 713 -10.87 -36.24 -17.31
N GLU A 714 -12.09 -36.58 -17.72
CA GLU A 714 -12.65 -37.89 -17.46
C GLU A 714 -12.05 -38.98 -18.38
N HIS A 715 -11.85 -38.65 -19.66
CA HIS A 715 -11.48 -39.64 -20.67
C HIS A 715 -10.01 -39.68 -21.05
N ILE A 716 -9.22 -38.63 -20.70
CA ILE A 716 -7.76 -38.59 -20.96
C ILE A 716 -7.00 -38.55 -19.63
N LYS A 717 -7.24 -37.54 -18.79
CA LYS A 717 -6.41 -37.31 -17.59
C LYS A 717 -6.54 -38.45 -16.57
N LYS A 718 -7.76 -38.93 -16.31
CA LYS A 718 -7.99 -40.04 -15.36
C LYS A 718 -7.28 -41.31 -15.77
N PRO A 719 -7.44 -41.84 -17.02
CA PRO A 719 -6.74 -43.05 -17.43
C PRO A 719 -5.21 -42.88 -17.44
N LEU A 720 -4.71 -41.70 -17.75
CA LEU A 720 -3.27 -41.43 -17.74
C LEU A 720 -2.67 -41.32 -16.32
N ALA A 721 -3.46 -40.92 -15.33
CA ALA A 721 -2.96 -40.71 -13.96
C ALA A 721 -2.35 -41.98 -13.35
N ASP A 722 -3.04 -43.14 -13.51
CA ASP A 722 -2.56 -44.42 -12.99
C ASP A 722 -1.28 -44.88 -13.72
N GLU A 723 -1.23 -44.72 -15.04
CA GLU A 723 -0.05 -45.06 -15.84
C GLU A 723 1.15 -44.15 -15.58
N LEU A 724 0.90 -42.89 -15.25
CA LEU A 724 1.94 -41.89 -14.88
C LEU A 724 2.52 -42.12 -13.47
N LEU A 725 1.69 -42.67 -12.55
CA LEU A 725 2.10 -42.89 -11.17
C LEU A 725 2.71 -44.26 -10.95
N PHE A 726 2.09 -45.27 -11.52
CA PHE A 726 2.39 -46.70 -11.22
C PHE A 726 2.64 -47.57 -12.45
N GLY A 727 2.36 -47.05 -13.65
CA GLY A 727 2.40 -47.81 -14.89
C GLY A 727 3.60 -47.50 -15.78
N ARG A 728 3.41 -47.72 -17.09
CA ARG A 728 4.44 -47.67 -18.14
C ARG A 728 5.02 -46.28 -18.39
N LEU A 729 4.27 -45.22 -18.01
CA LEU A 729 4.67 -43.81 -18.20
C LEU A 729 5.43 -43.23 -17.02
N ALA A 730 5.74 -43.99 -16.00
CA ALA A 730 6.46 -43.52 -14.81
C ALA A 730 7.89 -42.97 -15.15
N LYS A 731 8.47 -43.44 -16.27
CA LYS A 731 9.79 -42.94 -16.79
C LYS A 731 9.68 -42.13 -18.05
N GLY A 732 8.48 -41.64 -18.42
CA GLY A 732 8.21 -40.97 -19.68
C GLY A 732 7.82 -41.95 -20.80
N GLY A 733 7.38 -41.40 -21.96
CA GLY A 733 6.98 -42.19 -23.12
C GLY A 733 6.02 -41.48 -24.05
N ILE A 734 5.52 -42.17 -25.04
CA ILE A 734 4.55 -41.66 -26.01
C ILE A 734 3.21 -42.40 -25.75
N VAL A 735 2.14 -41.60 -25.63
CA VAL A 735 0.77 -42.08 -25.50
C VAL A 735 0.05 -41.82 -26.80
N ARG A 736 -0.42 -42.87 -27.47
CA ARG A 736 -1.32 -42.72 -28.60
C ARG A 736 -2.75 -42.98 -28.16
N VAL A 737 -3.61 -42.01 -28.47
CA VAL A 737 -5.04 -42.08 -28.12
C VAL A 737 -5.84 -42.23 -29.41
N ALA A 738 -6.63 -43.31 -29.53
CA ALA A 738 -7.50 -43.58 -30.66
C ALA A 738 -8.91 -43.99 -30.18
N LYS A 739 -9.93 -43.85 -31.04
CA LYS A 739 -11.28 -44.37 -30.74
C LYS A 739 -11.32 -45.88 -30.98
N LYS A 740 -11.91 -46.66 -30.08
CA LYS A 740 -12.15 -48.06 -30.30
C LYS A 740 -13.21 -48.28 -31.37
N PRO A 741 -13.00 -49.19 -32.34
CA PRO A 741 -13.93 -49.37 -33.48
C PRO A 741 -15.36 -49.74 -33.06
N ASP A 742 -15.51 -50.56 -32.03
CA ASP A 742 -16.78 -51.20 -31.62
C ASP A 742 -17.40 -50.59 -30.36
N THR A 743 -16.78 -49.57 -29.77
CA THR A 743 -17.26 -49.01 -28.49
C THR A 743 -17.13 -47.47 -28.50
N ASP A 744 -18.00 -46.81 -27.75
CA ASP A 744 -17.96 -45.35 -27.59
C ASP A 744 -16.90 -44.92 -26.50
N THR A 745 -15.71 -45.52 -26.57
CA THR A 745 -14.60 -45.27 -25.62
C THR A 745 -13.27 -45.08 -26.33
N LEU A 746 -12.32 -44.45 -25.66
CA LEU A 746 -10.96 -44.26 -26.13
C LEU A 746 -10.07 -45.48 -25.81
N ALA A 747 -9.15 -45.78 -26.69
CA ALA A 747 -8.07 -46.74 -26.53
C ALA A 747 -6.74 -46.01 -26.34
N PHE A 748 -5.94 -46.51 -25.42
CA PHE A 748 -4.61 -45.98 -25.14
C PHE A 748 -3.57 -47.03 -25.50
N SER A 749 -2.56 -46.63 -26.27
CA SER A 749 -1.35 -47.43 -26.48
C SER A 749 -0.15 -46.65 -25.96
N PHE A 750 0.72 -47.33 -25.24
CA PHE A 750 1.85 -46.72 -24.57
C PHE A 750 3.13 -47.27 -25.17
N GLU A 751 3.99 -46.39 -25.63
CA GLU A 751 5.34 -46.71 -26.14
C GLU A 751 6.37 -46.13 -25.18
N GLU A 752 7.24 -46.98 -24.64
CA GLU A 752 8.38 -46.53 -23.84
C GLU A 752 9.42 -45.89 -24.77
N ARG A 753 9.82 -44.68 -24.47
CA ARG A 753 10.88 -44.01 -25.21
C ARG A 753 12.21 -44.61 -24.75
N PRO A 754 13.10 -45.09 -25.66
CA PRO A 754 14.43 -45.49 -25.25
C PRO A 754 15.14 -44.24 -24.69
N VAL A 755 15.60 -44.35 -23.46
CA VAL A 755 16.33 -43.28 -22.75
C VAL A 755 17.55 -42.95 -23.57
N ALA A 756 17.59 -41.77 -24.23
CA ALA A 756 18.80 -41.24 -24.80
C ALA A 756 19.86 -41.14 -23.70
N PRO A 757 21.08 -41.65 -23.88
CA PRO A 757 22.10 -41.55 -22.84
C PRO A 757 22.36 -40.08 -22.52
N VAL A 758 22.26 -39.73 -21.25
CA VAL A 758 22.64 -38.41 -20.73
C VAL A 758 24.06 -38.09 -21.21
N PRO A 759 24.31 -36.95 -21.87
CA PRO A 759 25.67 -36.55 -22.21
C PRO A 759 26.48 -36.49 -20.92
N ARG A 760 27.52 -37.31 -20.80
CA ARG A 760 28.47 -37.21 -19.69
C ARG A 760 29.03 -35.78 -19.71
N GLU A 761 28.96 -35.08 -18.61
CA GLU A 761 29.67 -33.83 -18.38
C GLU A 761 31.16 -34.09 -18.72
N PRO A 762 31.83 -33.18 -19.46
CA PRO A 762 33.26 -33.30 -19.70
C PRO A 762 33.96 -33.23 -18.35
N GLU A 763 34.70 -34.30 -18.02
CA GLU A 763 35.62 -34.29 -16.88
C GLU A 763 36.57 -33.11 -17.07
N LEU A 764 36.52 -32.17 -16.12
CA LEU A 764 37.54 -31.13 -15.98
C LEU A 764 38.85 -31.84 -15.66
N VAL A 765 39.71 -31.94 -16.64
CA VAL A 765 41.13 -32.31 -16.46
C VAL A 765 41.79 -31.10 -15.79
N GLU A 766 42.43 -31.33 -14.65
CA GLU A 766 43.20 -30.37 -13.83
C GLU A 766 44.24 -29.53 -14.64
#